data_3d7981e597ff0749c8e5a78936d97484
#
_entry.id   3d7981e597ff0749c8e5a78936d97484
#
_cell.length_a   1.000
_cell.length_b   1.000
_cell.length_c   1.000
_cell.angle_alpha   90.00
_cell.angle_beta   90.00
_cell.angle_gamma   90.00
#
_symmetry.space_group_name_H-M   'P 1'
#
loop_
_entity.id
_entity.type
_entity.pdbx_description
1 polymer ?
#
loop_
_entity_poly.entity_id
_entity_poly.type
_entity_poly.pdbx_seq_one_letter_code
_entity_poly.pdbx_strand_id
1 'polypeptide(L)'
;MASLYRGFIGVFIAAVLGGSAVSAQSITGAIAGAVSVPAPDGQPFVVPGVTVTLTCRGGDPRIEISNERGEFTFPDVPAGVCVLTAELQGFKSATTNVAVSAGETATVAIQLGLETLHEEVTVQGQADTIEANPIDAHVGRMTAQVMRSAPLPNERFQDALPLIPGVVRGPDGLLNINGTRSNQSGLRFNSADGTDPVTGEDAIELPIDAVSSVQVRGAAFAPEFGLSAGAMTTVETERAGDAWHVTLNDLEPRIRRRGGEFRGIESWTPRVTVGGPLVKRTLSLLESAQYEYSQTRVFGLPPFESDTKLQSFESYTRLDWSITPVQHVTASAMVAPRKTTYAGLNTFNPQPVTPTIRNDNALGNVSDQLVVGASSVLETRVSVKQFNATIYPSQGRGAMVLAPDVNTGSYFNDQDRTSRRTEWLTTYAFTPIGPAHLIKVGAGVTYEAFDGVSTSRPVDIVRANGTLLEETAFVGTGRLSRNRWGVQGYAQDSWSVSPRLSVQYGARFDHDSFTGDANVAPRVSLTATLSGDGRTIVRGGAGLFYDPIPLNVASFDQLQERTVTRFAADGVTSGGPARLVPNLVASAIHTPRSFNWNVEIDREFIRSLFVRVGYRQRESRSESVLDPVMVTSGEEVLLLRTDGQSRYREAQITARYQFHGTDQVVGSYTRSSTVGNLNDFNTYFGNMENPVIRPDGRGPLPWDVPNRYLFWSNISVPRGFTVFPLLDLRTGFPLSTIDENRNFVGPRNQAGRYPTFLSLDLQVSKRLRLFSHNATIGVKVFNITNHFNPRDYQGNLASANYGGFNNSVGRTFRGKWVFEF
;
A
#
# COMPACT_ATOMS: atom_id res chain seq x y z
N MET A 1 3.79 -38.21 12.97
CA MET A 1 3.06 -37.04 12.38
C MET A 1 2.63 -37.25 10.91
N ALA A 2 2.24 -38.43 10.54
CA ALA A 2 1.82 -38.74 9.16
C ALA A 2 0.38 -39.30 9.08
N SER A 3 -0.42 -39.12 10.12
CA SER A 3 -1.76 -39.74 10.22
C SER A 3 -2.93 -38.72 10.27
N LEU A 4 -2.67 -37.44 10.27
CA LEU A 4 -3.73 -36.39 10.35
C LEU A 4 -4.02 -35.69 9.01
N TYR A 5 -3.32 -36.06 7.92
CA TYR A 5 -3.45 -35.39 6.61
C TYR A 5 -4.50 -36.00 5.67
N ARG A 6 -5.17 -37.11 6.05
CA ARG A 6 -6.15 -37.79 5.19
C ARG A 6 -7.62 -37.50 5.49
N GLY A 7 -7.91 -36.71 6.53
CA GLY A 7 -9.30 -36.48 6.99
C GLY A 7 -10.01 -35.25 6.43
N PHE A 8 -9.31 -34.28 5.86
CA PHE A 8 -9.89 -32.96 5.54
C PHE A 8 -10.31 -32.75 4.08
N ILE A 9 -9.92 -33.64 3.15
CA ILE A 9 -10.29 -33.53 1.72
C ILE A 9 -11.58 -34.28 1.38
N GLY A 10 -12.06 -35.14 2.25
CA GLY A 10 -13.22 -36.05 1.99
C GLY A 10 -14.62 -35.48 2.22
N VAL A 11 -14.78 -34.35 2.89
CA VAL A 11 -16.13 -33.86 3.30
C VAL A 11 -16.71 -32.77 2.35
N PHE A 12 -15.95 -32.27 1.37
CA PHE A 12 -16.42 -31.16 0.51
C PHE A 12 -16.99 -31.57 -0.84
N ILE A 13 -17.06 -32.89 -1.20
CA ILE A 13 -17.48 -33.34 -2.55
C ILE A 13 -18.89 -34.00 -2.59
N ALA A 14 -19.55 -34.18 -1.47
CA ALA A 14 -20.78 -35.03 -1.42
C ALA A 14 -22.13 -34.28 -1.42
N ALA A 15 -22.18 -32.96 -1.66
CA ALA A 15 -23.45 -32.21 -1.52
C ALA A 15 -23.96 -31.49 -2.80
N VAL A 16 -23.53 -31.87 -3.99
CA VAL A 16 -24.06 -31.26 -5.23
C VAL A 16 -24.32 -32.32 -6.29
N LEU A 17 -25.41 -33.09 -6.18
CA LEU A 17 -26.06 -33.75 -7.29
C LEU A 17 -27.52 -34.05 -6.93
N GLY A 18 -28.44 -33.27 -7.48
CA GLY A 18 -29.88 -33.59 -7.45
C GLY A 18 -30.76 -32.37 -7.68
N GLY A 19 -30.98 -31.99 -8.90
CA GLY A 19 -32.02 -31.01 -9.27
C GLY A 19 -32.38 -31.12 -10.74
N SER A 20 -33.55 -31.70 -11.02
CA SER A 20 -34.12 -31.91 -12.35
C SER A 20 -34.46 -30.57 -13.05
N ALA A 21 -34.03 -30.40 -14.31
CA ALA A 21 -34.35 -29.26 -15.14
C ALA A 21 -35.79 -29.39 -15.72
N VAL A 22 -36.61 -28.38 -15.42
CA VAL A 22 -37.86 -28.11 -16.15
C VAL A 22 -37.59 -27.03 -17.16
N SER A 23 -37.67 -27.33 -18.45
CA SER A 23 -37.56 -26.35 -19.54
C SER A 23 -38.82 -25.52 -19.63
N ALA A 24 -38.74 -24.22 -19.31
CA ALA A 24 -39.77 -23.25 -19.62
C ALA A 24 -39.41 -22.53 -20.91
N GLN A 25 -40.32 -22.47 -21.90
CA GLN A 25 -40.22 -21.63 -23.11
C GLN A 25 -40.16 -20.17 -22.68
N SER A 26 -39.03 -19.47 -22.99
CA SER A 26 -38.87 -18.05 -22.70
C SER A 26 -39.53 -17.23 -23.81
N ILE A 27 -40.49 -16.42 -23.43
CA ILE A 27 -41.10 -15.39 -24.30
C ILE A 27 -40.13 -14.18 -24.20
N THR A 28 -39.63 -13.70 -25.36
CA THR A 28 -38.64 -12.61 -25.43
C THR A 28 -39.26 -11.29 -25.86
N GLY A 29 -38.71 -10.17 -25.39
CA GLY A 29 -38.93 -8.81 -25.90
C GLY A 29 -37.61 -8.19 -26.42
N ALA A 30 -37.57 -6.88 -26.58
CA ALA A 30 -36.33 -6.17 -26.95
C ALA A 30 -36.12 -4.94 -26.03
N ILE A 31 -34.87 -4.48 -25.96
CA ILE A 31 -34.54 -3.20 -25.32
C ILE A 31 -33.83 -2.33 -26.35
N ALA A 32 -34.32 -1.08 -26.51
CA ALA A 32 -33.66 -0.06 -27.29
C ALA A 32 -33.41 1.17 -26.41
N GLY A 33 -32.29 1.83 -26.56
CA GLY A 33 -31.98 3.00 -25.73
C GLY A 33 -30.95 3.92 -26.32
N ALA A 34 -30.75 5.05 -25.64
CA ALA A 34 -29.70 6.01 -25.97
C ALA A 34 -28.91 6.40 -24.73
N VAL A 35 -27.61 6.58 -24.90
CA VAL A 35 -26.70 7.07 -23.85
C VAL A 35 -26.34 8.52 -24.12
N SER A 36 -26.47 9.36 -23.09
CA SER A 36 -26.20 10.80 -23.16
C SER A 36 -25.46 11.30 -21.92
N VAL A 37 -24.88 12.51 -22.05
CA VAL A 37 -24.30 13.28 -20.95
C VAL A 37 -25.05 14.61 -20.83
N PRO A 38 -25.36 15.11 -19.63
CA PRO A 38 -26.02 16.42 -19.46
C PRO A 38 -25.18 17.54 -20.08
N ALA A 39 -25.78 18.37 -20.87
CA ALA A 39 -25.14 19.54 -21.43
C ALA A 39 -25.53 20.83 -20.72
N PRO A 40 -24.67 21.89 -20.74
CA PRO A 40 -24.94 23.16 -20.07
C PRO A 40 -26.15 23.91 -20.62
N ASP A 41 -26.51 23.67 -21.88
CA ASP A 41 -27.66 24.30 -22.58
C ASP A 41 -28.97 23.52 -22.41
N GLY A 42 -28.99 22.45 -21.65
CA GLY A 42 -30.15 21.60 -21.36
C GLY A 42 -30.51 20.59 -22.46
N GLN A 43 -29.75 20.52 -23.55
CA GLN A 43 -29.87 19.45 -24.55
C GLN A 43 -28.83 18.38 -24.29
N PRO A 44 -29.20 17.14 -23.95
CA PRO A 44 -28.21 16.08 -23.63
C PRO A 44 -27.35 15.75 -24.87
N PHE A 45 -26.03 15.74 -24.71
CA PHE A 45 -25.15 15.24 -25.75
C PHE A 45 -25.19 13.71 -25.78
N VAL A 46 -25.48 13.16 -26.95
CA VAL A 46 -25.41 11.71 -27.17
C VAL A 46 -23.97 11.25 -27.17
N VAL A 47 -23.70 10.12 -26.58
CA VAL A 47 -22.31 9.61 -26.39
C VAL A 47 -22.13 8.32 -27.17
N PRO A 48 -21.35 8.31 -28.27
CA PRO A 48 -20.99 7.10 -28.98
C PRO A 48 -19.91 6.32 -28.25
N GLY A 49 -19.80 5.02 -28.53
CA GLY A 49 -18.73 4.18 -28.01
C GLY A 49 -18.90 3.74 -26.56
N VAL A 50 -20.08 3.98 -25.95
CA VAL A 50 -20.39 3.52 -24.59
C VAL A 50 -20.63 2.02 -24.60
N THR A 51 -19.93 1.30 -23.73
CA THR A 51 -20.19 -0.12 -23.51
C THR A 51 -21.45 -0.26 -22.65
N VAL A 52 -22.50 -0.85 -23.21
CA VAL A 52 -23.74 -1.10 -22.49
C VAL A 52 -23.86 -2.61 -22.23
N THR A 53 -23.86 -2.99 -20.97
CA THR A 53 -23.98 -4.38 -20.52
C THR A 53 -25.40 -4.64 -20.03
N LEU A 54 -26.06 -5.63 -20.60
CA LEU A 54 -27.38 -6.10 -20.18
C LEU A 54 -27.25 -7.37 -19.33
N THR A 55 -27.80 -7.35 -18.13
CA THR A 55 -27.85 -8.53 -17.25
C THR A 55 -29.29 -8.82 -16.83
N CYS A 56 -29.81 -9.95 -17.22
CA CYS A 56 -31.15 -10.42 -16.85
C CYS A 56 -31.05 -11.61 -15.85
N ARG A 57 -32.11 -11.80 -15.06
CA ARG A 57 -32.15 -12.86 -14.04
C ARG A 57 -32.07 -14.26 -14.69
N GLY A 58 -30.91 -14.95 -14.50
CA GLY A 58 -30.68 -16.30 -15.02
C GLY A 58 -30.10 -16.38 -16.42
N GLY A 59 -29.80 -15.25 -17.08
CA GLY A 59 -29.13 -15.17 -18.38
C GLY A 59 -27.68 -14.69 -18.29
N ASP A 60 -26.90 -14.98 -19.33
CA ASP A 60 -25.53 -14.45 -19.44
C ASP A 60 -25.56 -12.95 -19.76
N PRO A 61 -24.61 -12.14 -19.26
CA PRO A 61 -24.49 -10.74 -19.63
C PRO A 61 -24.26 -10.57 -21.15
N ARG A 62 -25.02 -9.69 -21.75
CA ARG A 62 -24.90 -9.32 -23.17
C ARG A 62 -24.33 -7.91 -23.25
N ILE A 63 -23.43 -7.68 -24.19
CA ILE A 63 -22.74 -6.39 -24.36
C ILE A 63 -23.06 -5.84 -25.73
N GLU A 64 -23.42 -4.56 -25.77
CA GLU A 64 -23.60 -3.76 -26.99
C GLU A 64 -22.81 -2.45 -26.82
N ILE A 65 -22.39 -1.88 -27.95
CA ILE A 65 -21.69 -0.58 -27.95
C ILE A 65 -22.59 0.44 -28.61
N SER A 66 -22.75 1.60 -27.95
CA SER A 66 -23.59 2.66 -28.53
C SER A 66 -23.00 3.18 -29.85
N ASN A 67 -23.87 3.37 -30.86
CA ASN A 67 -23.50 3.85 -32.18
C ASN A 67 -23.16 5.37 -32.18
N GLU A 68 -22.89 5.95 -33.36
CA GLU A 68 -22.57 7.37 -33.53
C GLU A 68 -23.68 8.34 -33.03
N ARG A 69 -24.89 7.85 -32.82
CA ARG A 69 -26.02 8.60 -32.25
C ARG A 69 -26.27 8.27 -30.78
N GLY A 70 -25.31 7.56 -30.14
CA GLY A 70 -25.42 7.11 -28.74
C GLY A 70 -26.46 5.99 -28.55
N GLU A 71 -27.04 5.40 -29.60
CA GLU A 71 -28.13 4.41 -29.52
C GLU A 71 -27.57 3.01 -29.39
N PHE A 72 -28.26 2.14 -28.63
CA PHE A 72 -27.95 0.71 -28.49
C PHE A 72 -29.25 -0.10 -28.55
N THR A 73 -29.15 -1.39 -28.92
CA THR A 73 -30.30 -2.29 -29.03
C THR A 73 -29.94 -3.72 -28.64
N PHE A 74 -30.69 -4.29 -27.72
CA PHE A 74 -30.63 -5.71 -27.39
C PHE A 74 -31.90 -6.41 -27.92
N PRO A 75 -31.82 -7.20 -29.00
CA PRO A 75 -32.89 -8.05 -29.43
C PRO A 75 -33.00 -9.33 -28.57
N ASP A 76 -34.13 -10.00 -28.57
CA ASP A 76 -34.36 -11.30 -27.93
C ASP A 76 -34.00 -11.35 -26.42
N VAL A 77 -34.48 -10.38 -25.65
CA VAL A 77 -34.30 -10.29 -24.20
C VAL A 77 -35.41 -11.07 -23.49
N PRO A 78 -35.10 -11.98 -22.54
CA PRO A 78 -36.11 -12.65 -21.75
C PRO A 78 -37.04 -11.68 -21.02
N ALA A 79 -38.35 -11.94 -21.00
CA ALA A 79 -39.29 -11.13 -20.23
C ALA A 79 -38.96 -11.18 -18.73
N GLY A 80 -38.93 -10.01 -18.08
CA GLY A 80 -38.57 -9.86 -16.69
C GLY A 80 -37.81 -8.54 -16.41
N VAL A 81 -37.29 -8.42 -15.19
CA VAL A 81 -36.46 -7.27 -14.81
C VAL A 81 -35.02 -7.55 -15.14
N CYS A 82 -34.44 -6.71 -15.99
CA CYS A 82 -33.03 -6.75 -16.39
C CYS A 82 -32.34 -5.48 -15.90
N VAL A 83 -31.03 -5.54 -15.73
CA VAL A 83 -30.14 -4.44 -15.36
C VAL A 83 -29.31 -4.07 -16.57
N LEU A 84 -29.28 -2.79 -16.92
CA LEU A 84 -28.40 -2.19 -17.91
C LEU A 84 -27.33 -1.40 -17.18
N THR A 85 -26.07 -1.66 -17.49
CA THR A 85 -24.93 -0.88 -17.01
C THR A 85 -24.23 -0.26 -18.20
N ALA A 86 -24.10 1.07 -18.23
CA ALA A 86 -23.41 1.81 -19.27
C ALA A 86 -22.07 2.33 -18.73
N GLU A 87 -20.98 2.06 -19.45
CA GLU A 87 -19.62 2.40 -19.06
C GLU A 87 -18.86 3.03 -20.20
N LEU A 88 -18.17 4.13 -19.90
CA LEU A 88 -17.25 4.80 -20.80
C LEU A 88 -16.13 5.42 -19.97
N GLN A 89 -14.88 5.25 -20.41
CA GLN A 89 -13.73 5.80 -19.71
C GLN A 89 -13.83 7.33 -19.58
N GLY A 90 -13.65 7.84 -18.35
CA GLY A 90 -13.82 9.25 -18.01
C GLY A 90 -15.24 9.63 -17.59
N PHE A 91 -16.15 8.66 -17.55
CA PHE A 91 -17.52 8.84 -17.09
C PHE A 91 -17.88 7.84 -16.00
N LYS A 92 -18.67 8.28 -15.05
CA LYS A 92 -19.20 7.43 -13.99
C LYS A 92 -20.14 6.39 -14.61
N SER A 93 -19.93 5.11 -14.32
CA SER A 93 -20.83 4.05 -14.78
C SER A 93 -22.26 4.32 -14.30
N ALA A 94 -23.22 4.18 -15.21
CA ALA A 94 -24.62 4.36 -14.91
C ALA A 94 -25.36 3.03 -15.00
N THR A 95 -26.11 2.71 -13.94
CA THR A 95 -26.90 1.48 -13.87
C THR A 95 -28.38 1.81 -13.80
N THR A 96 -29.20 1.14 -14.62
CA THR A 96 -30.65 1.29 -14.63
C THR A 96 -31.37 -0.05 -14.73
N ASN A 97 -32.51 -0.16 -14.06
CA ASN A 97 -33.35 -1.37 -14.13
C ASN A 97 -34.40 -1.19 -15.22
N VAL A 98 -34.57 -2.21 -16.06
CA VAL A 98 -35.52 -2.22 -17.17
C VAL A 98 -36.44 -3.43 -17.05
N ALA A 99 -37.74 -3.19 -17.06
CA ALA A 99 -38.73 -4.25 -17.15
C ALA A 99 -39.02 -4.54 -18.63
N VAL A 100 -38.81 -5.76 -19.07
CA VAL A 100 -39.04 -6.24 -20.42
C VAL A 100 -40.29 -7.06 -20.44
N SER A 101 -41.29 -6.66 -21.24
CA SER A 101 -42.49 -7.44 -21.52
C SER A 101 -42.31 -8.26 -22.78
N ALA A 102 -43.00 -9.40 -22.82
CA ALA A 102 -42.95 -10.28 -23.99
C ALA A 102 -43.52 -9.63 -25.24
N GLY A 103 -42.79 -9.65 -26.34
CA GLY A 103 -43.21 -9.07 -27.64
C GLY A 103 -43.10 -7.53 -27.72
N GLU A 104 -42.65 -6.85 -26.66
CA GLU A 104 -42.52 -5.40 -26.62
C GLU A 104 -41.05 -4.94 -26.64
N THR A 105 -40.81 -3.71 -27.13
CA THR A 105 -39.50 -3.06 -27.02
C THR A 105 -39.53 -2.02 -25.89
N ALA A 106 -38.75 -2.29 -24.83
CA ALA A 106 -38.56 -1.34 -23.74
C ALA A 106 -37.58 -0.23 -24.15
N THR A 107 -37.97 1.03 -23.99
CA THR A 107 -37.10 2.18 -24.34
C THR A 107 -36.45 2.76 -23.09
N VAL A 108 -35.12 2.96 -23.13
CA VAL A 108 -34.33 3.43 -21.99
C VAL A 108 -33.41 4.57 -22.38
N ALA A 109 -33.40 5.64 -21.59
CA ALA A 109 -32.38 6.70 -21.68
C ALA A 109 -31.42 6.57 -20.50
N ILE A 110 -30.12 6.44 -20.79
CA ILE A 110 -29.06 6.36 -19.79
C ILE A 110 -28.26 7.66 -19.82
N GLN A 111 -28.11 8.31 -18.68
CA GLN A 111 -27.27 9.49 -18.53
C GLN A 111 -25.98 9.13 -17.78
N LEU A 112 -24.82 9.36 -18.43
CA LEU A 112 -23.51 9.23 -17.81
C LEU A 112 -23.13 10.54 -17.11
N GLY A 113 -22.65 10.45 -15.87
CA GLY A 113 -22.00 11.56 -15.18
C GLY A 113 -20.49 11.55 -15.48
N LEU A 114 -19.83 12.69 -15.25
CA LEU A 114 -18.37 12.75 -15.30
C LEU A 114 -17.76 11.90 -14.17
N GLU A 115 -16.73 11.18 -14.51
CA GLU A 115 -15.86 10.50 -13.54
C GLU A 115 -14.55 11.26 -13.40
N THR A 116 -13.95 11.22 -12.19
CA THR A 116 -12.55 11.64 -12.05
C THR A 116 -11.69 10.76 -12.95
N LEU A 117 -10.69 11.31 -13.64
CA LEU A 117 -9.77 10.60 -14.55
C LEU A 117 -8.97 9.45 -13.90
N HIS A 118 -9.33 9.10 -12.70
CA HIS A 118 -8.93 7.88 -12.00
C HIS A 118 -10.11 6.92 -11.99
N GLU A 119 -9.87 5.70 -12.42
CA GLU A 119 -10.86 4.63 -12.43
C GLU A 119 -11.55 4.48 -11.07
N GLU A 120 -12.68 5.13 -10.92
CA GLU A 120 -13.61 4.87 -9.83
C GLU A 120 -14.67 3.89 -10.34
N VAL A 121 -14.43 2.62 -10.16
CA VAL A 121 -15.49 1.62 -10.25
C VAL A 121 -16.29 1.70 -8.97
N THR A 122 -17.39 2.41 -9.01
CA THR A 122 -18.37 2.39 -7.90
C THR A 122 -19.00 1.01 -7.87
N VAL A 123 -18.50 0.13 -7.00
CA VAL A 123 -19.11 -1.17 -6.76
C VAL A 123 -20.32 -0.97 -5.84
N GLN A 124 -21.48 -0.70 -6.42
CA GLN A 124 -22.73 -1.07 -5.77
C GLN A 124 -22.93 -2.57 -6.01
N GLY A 125 -22.60 -3.39 -5.00
CA GLY A 125 -23.12 -4.71 -4.73
C GLY A 125 -23.42 -5.66 -5.90
N GLN A 126 -22.67 -5.64 -7.00
CA GLN A 126 -22.74 -6.67 -8.03
C GLN A 126 -21.48 -7.52 -8.00
N ALA A 127 -21.71 -8.84 -8.11
CA ALA A 127 -20.67 -9.81 -8.23
C ALA A 127 -19.66 -9.36 -9.29
N ASP A 128 -18.37 -9.26 -8.90
CA ASP A 128 -17.29 -9.06 -9.84
C ASP A 128 -17.39 -10.14 -10.93
N THR A 129 -18.02 -9.82 -12.04
CA THR A 129 -17.68 -10.46 -13.30
C THR A 129 -16.17 -10.28 -13.44
N ILE A 130 -15.48 -11.25 -14.03
CA ILE A 130 -14.06 -11.09 -14.38
C ILE A 130 -13.96 -9.71 -14.98
N GLU A 131 -13.34 -8.75 -14.25
CA GLU A 131 -13.17 -7.41 -14.79
C GLU A 131 -12.42 -7.55 -16.10
N ALA A 132 -13.14 -7.41 -17.18
CA ALA A 132 -12.59 -7.35 -18.53
C ALA A 132 -11.88 -6.00 -18.77
N ASN A 133 -11.54 -5.29 -17.69
CA ASN A 133 -10.79 -4.06 -17.81
C ASN A 133 -9.34 -4.41 -18.22
N PRO A 134 -8.94 -4.08 -19.47
CA PRO A 134 -7.68 -4.54 -20.05
C PRO A 134 -6.44 -3.98 -19.35
N ILE A 135 -6.61 -3.02 -18.45
CA ILE A 135 -5.59 -2.02 -18.16
C ILE A 135 -4.68 -2.40 -17.01
N ASP A 136 -5.12 -3.22 -16.05
CA ASP A 136 -4.34 -3.48 -14.85
C ASP A 136 -4.11 -4.98 -14.60
N ALA A 137 -3.06 -5.50 -15.20
CA ALA A 137 -2.50 -6.78 -14.79
C ALA A 137 -2.01 -6.68 -13.32
N HIS A 138 -2.44 -7.62 -12.49
CA HIS A 138 -2.09 -7.68 -11.05
C HIS A 138 -2.54 -6.49 -10.19
N VAL A 139 -3.76 -6.06 -10.32
CA VAL A 139 -4.35 -5.15 -9.33
C VAL A 139 -4.90 -5.97 -8.17
N GLY A 140 -4.26 -5.82 -7.01
CA GLY A 140 -4.89 -6.22 -5.76
C GLY A 140 -5.84 -5.11 -5.33
N ARG A 141 -7.15 -5.32 -5.43
CA ARG A 141 -8.15 -4.34 -5.00
C ARG A 141 -8.80 -4.76 -3.69
N MET A 142 -9.02 -3.80 -2.83
CA MET A 142 -9.71 -4.00 -1.56
C MET A 142 -10.73 -2.89 -1.35
N THR A 143 -12.00 -3.27 -1.17
CA THR A 143 -13.08 -2.31 -0.95
C THR A 143 -13.17 -1.92 0.51
N ALA A 144 -13.78 -0.75 0.79
CA ALA A 144 -14.08 -0.29 2.14
C ALA A 144 -14.79 -1.36 3.00
N GLN A 145 -15.75 -2.09 2.42
CA GLN A 145 -16.50 -3.11 3.12
C GLN A 145 -15.60 -4.26 3.61
N VAL A 146 -14.68 -4.77 2.76
CA VAL A 146 -13.72 -5.81 3.16
C VAL A 146 -12.79 -5.29 4.24
N MET A 147 -12.25 -4.08 4.07
CA MET A 147 -11.35 -3.47 5.06
C MET A 147 -12.02 -3.27 6.42
N ARG A 148 -13.25 -2.73 6.43
CA ARG A 148 -14.02 -2.53 7.68
C ARG A 148 -14.44 -3.84 8.35
N SER A 149 -14.58 -4.94 7.58
CA SER A 149 -14.95 -6.27 8.11
C SER A 149 -13.74 -7.09 8.56
N ALA A 150 -12.54 -6.75 8.14
CA ALA A 150 -11.33 -7.50 8.46
C ALA A 150 -10.83 -7.23 9.91
N PRO A 151 -10.21 -8.22 10.55
CA PRO A 151 -9.57 -8.04 11.87
C PRO A 151 -8.27 -7.24 11.73
N LEU A 152 -8.38 -5.92 11.63
CA LEU A 152 -7.22 -5.02 11.51
C LEU A 152 -6.77 -4.54 12.91
N PRO A 153 -5.44 -4.52 13.18
CA PRO A 153 -4.93 -4.16 14.50
C PRO A 153 -5.18 -2.70 14.87
N ASN A 154 -4.97 -1.76 13.96
CA ASN A 154 -5.05 -0.32 14.26
C ASN A 154 -6.08 0.43 13.41
N GLU A 155 -6.94 -0.30 12.67
CA GLU A 155 -8.01 0.28 11.84
C GLU A 155 -7.50 1.29 10.79
N ARG A 156 -6.31 1.04 10.23
CA ARG A 156 -5.72 1.81 9.15
C ARG A 156 -5.80 1.03 7.84
N PHE A 157 -5.90 1.72 6.71
CA PHE A 157 -5.90 1.03 5.42
C PHE A 157 -4.58 0.27 5.18
N GLN A 158 -3.44 0.78 5.68
CA GLN A 158 -2.14 0.09 5.59
C GLN A 158 -2.12 -1.28 6.30
N ASP A 159 -2.95 -1.46 7.32
CA ASP A 159 -3.07 -2.75 8.01
C ASP A 159 -3.85 -3.78 7.17
N ALA A 160 -4.65 -3.30 6.22
CA ALA A 160 -5.37 -4.16 5.28
C ALA A 160 -4.50 -4.61 4.09
N LEU A 161 -3.45 -3.85 3.72
CA LEU A 161 -2.61 -4.18 2.55
C LEU A 161 -2.01 -5.59 2.58
N PRO A 162 -1.59 -6.17 3.73
CA PRO A 162 -1.12 -7.57 3.78
C PRO A 162 -2.17 -8.63 3.45
N LEU A 163 -3.47 -8.27 3.34
CA LEU A 163 -4.52 -9.15 2.82
C LEU A 163 -4.41 -9.35 1.30
N ILE A 164 -3.63 -8.51 0.62
CA ILE A 164 -3.30 -8.64 -0.79
C ILE A 164 -2.07 -9.54 -0.91
N PRO A 165 -2.13 -10.64 -1.70
CA PRO A 165 -0.96 -11.47 -1.96
C PRO A 165 0.20 -10.65 -2.54
N GLY A 166 1.45 -10.96 -2.15
CA GLY A 166 2.64 -10.20 -2.56
C GLY A 166 2.94 -8.97 -1.69
N VAL A 167 2.07 -8.60 -0.75
CA VAL A 167 2.33 -7.53 0.23
C VAL A 167 2.72 -8.14 1.57
N VAL A 168 3.90 -7.81 2.07
CA VAL A 168 4.45 -8.33 3.34
C VAL A 168 4.87 -7.17 4.23
N ARG A 169 4.50 -7.23 5.50
CA ARG A 169 5.08 -6.33 6.51
C ARG A 169 6.41 -6.92 6.96
N GLY A 170 7.49 -6.18 6.70
CA GLY A 170 8.86 -6.57 7.02
C GLY A 170 9.17 -6.67 8.53
N PRO A 171 10.37 -7.12 8.91
CA PRO A 171 10.78 -7.17 10.31
C PRO A 171 10.90 -5.79 10.95
N ASP A 172 11.12 -4.74 10.16
CA ASP A 172 11.12 -3.32 10.54
C ASP A 172 9.71 -2.73 10.72
N GLY A 173 8.66 -3.50 10.42
CA GLY A 173 7.27 -3.08 10.46
C GLY A 173 6.80 -2.31 9.23
N LEU A 174 7.67 -2.04 8.24
CA LEU A 174 7.33 -1.36 7.01
C LEU A 174 6.70 -2.31 5.97
N LEU A 175 5.98 -1.75 5.00
CA LEU A 175 5.32 -2.53 3.96
C LEU A 175 6.28 -2.73 2.78
N ASN A 176 6.46 -3.97 2.39
CA ASN A 176 7.22 -4.38 1.22
C ASN A 176 6.25 -4.99 0.21
N ILE A 177 6.10 -4.37 -0.94
CA ILE A 177 5.13 -4.76 -1.97
C ILE A 177 5.88 -5.43 -3.13
N ASN A 178 5.55 -6.68 -3.44
CA ASN A 178 6.20 -7.44 -4.52
C ASN A 178 7.74 -7.40 -4.43
N GLY A 179 8.26 -7.60 -3.22
CA GLY A 179 9.69 -7.63 -2.94
C GLY A 179 10.42 -6.29 -3.06
N THR A 180 9.71 -5.15 -3.17
CA THR A 180 10.35 -3.83 -3.14
C THR A 180 10.87 -3.47 -1.75
N ARG A 181 11.80 -2.53 -1.68
CA ARG A 181 12.06 -1.77 -0.46
C ARG A 181 10.85 -0.91 -0.15
N SER A 182 10.60 -0.59 1.11
CA SER A 182 9.46 0.24 1.53
C SER A 182 9.42 1.60 0.81
N ASN A 183 10.57 2.18 0.54
CA ASN A 183 10.74 3.47 -0.13
C ASN A 183 10.72 3.41 -1.67
N GLN A 184 10.50 2.25 -2.27
CA GLN A 184 10.41 2.06 -3.73
C GLN A 184 8.97 1.86 -4.22
N SER A 185 8.00 1.88 -3.32
CA SER A 185 6.58 1.78 -3.63
C SER A 185 5.93 3.15 -3.53
N GLY A 186 5.24 3.56 -4.59
CA GLY A 186 4.49 4.82 -4.58
C GLY A 186 3.16 4.69 -3.84
N LEU A 187 2.76 5.74 -3.13
CA LEU A 187 1.46 5.87 -2.49
C LEU A 187 0.75 7.11 -3.03
N ARG A 188 -0.48 6.95 -3.50
CA ARG A 188 -1.31 8.06 -3.99
C ARG A 188 -2.67 8.09 -3.32
N PHE A 189 -3.10 9.28 -2.94
CA PHE A 189 -4.44 9.57 -2.42
C PHE A 189 -5.19 10.40 -3.44
N ASN A 190 -6.21 9.85 -4.09
CA ASN A 190 -6.91 10.52 -5.19
C ASN A 190 -5.91 11.19 -6.16
N SER A 191 -4.85 10.47 -6.52
CA SER A 191 -3.76 10.92 -7.39
C SER A 191 -2.68 11.79 -6.78
N ALA A 192 -2.87 12.43 -5.63
CA ALA A 192 -1.80 13.15 -4.94
C ALA A 192 -0.81 12.16 -4.33
N ASP A 193 0.48 12.39 -4.52
CA ASP A 193 1.53 11.55 -3.93
C ASP A 193 1.60 11.74 -2.40
N GLY A 194 1.59 10.64 -1.66
CA GLY A 194 1.60 10.58 -0.18
C GLY A 194 2.94 10.20 0.45
N THR A 195 4.02 10.09 -0.33
CA THR A 195 5.35 9.71 0.19
C THR A 195 6.13 10.90 0.75
N ASP A 196 6.96 10.68 1.77
CA ASP A 196 7.92 11.68 2.27
C ASP A 196 9.06 11.84 1.26
N PRO A 197 9.30 13.02 0.69
CA PRO A 197 10.39 13.21 -0.27
C PRO A 197 11.79 13.01 0.33
N VAL A 198 11.93 13.05 1.66
CA VAL A 198 13.22 12.83 2.34
C VAL A 198 13.56 11.35 2.42
N THR A 199 12.62 10.50 2.79
CA THR A 199 12.87 9.06 2.99
C THR A 199 12.37 8.19 1.84
N GLY A 200 11.41 8.69 1.04
CA GLY A 200 10.69 7.92 0.02
C GLY A 200 9.62 6.99 0.61
N GLU A 201 9.44 6.98 1.92
CA GLU A 201 8.49 6.10 2.60
C GLU A 201 7.08 6.70 2.68
N ASP A 202 6.09 5.86 2.90
CA ASP A 202 4.71 6.29 3.13
C ASP A 202 4.64 7.10 4.44
N ALA A 203 4.22 8.36 4.34
CA ALA A 203 4.25 9.28 5.48
C ALA A 203 2.87 9.78 5.92
N ILE A 204 1.82 9.46 5.17
CA ILE A 204 0.46 9.85 5.47
C ILE A 204 -0.39 8.62 5.79
N GLU A 205 -1.09 8.70 6.89
CA GLU A 205 -2.08 7.72 7.32
C GLU A 205 -3.46 8.36 7.23
N LEU A 206 -4.45 7.61 6.76
CA LEU A 206 -5.85 8.04 6.70
C LEU A 206 -6.71 7.16 7.59
N PRO A 207 -7.73 7.72 8.24
CA PRO A 207 -8.79 6.94 8.85
C PRO A 207 -9.39 5.98 7.82
N ILE A 208 -9.56 4.71 8.20
CA ILE A 208 -10.11 3.69 7.28
C ILE A 208 -11.51 4.06 6.80
N ASP A 209 -12.23 4.86 7.58
CA ASP A 209 -13.58 5.32 7.26
C ASP A 209 -13.61 6.38 6.14
N ALA A 210 -12.46 7.03 5.88
CA ALA A 210 -12.29 7.96 4.77
C ALA A 210 -11.91 7.24 3.46
N VAL A 211 -11.70 5.93 3.47
CA VAL A 211 -11.19 5.16 2.31
C VAL A 211 -12.32 4.35 1.70
N SER A 212 -12.56 4.54 0.39
CA SER A 212 -13.54 3.77 -0.40
C SER A 212 -12.93 2.51 -0.98
N SER A 213 -11.72 2.61 -1.51
CA SER A 213 -10.97 1.45 -2.01
C SER A 213 -9.47 1.69 -1.98
N VAL A 214 -8.73 0.59 -1.95
CA VAL A 214 -7.28 0.58 -2.12
C VAL A 214 -6.93 -0.36 -3.25
N GLN A 215 -6.07 0.08 -4.15
CA GLN A 215 -5.57 -0.71 -5.26
C GLN A 215 -4.05 -0.78 -5.20
N VAL A 216 -3.49 -1.98 -5.32
CA VAL A 216 -2.04 -2.21 -5.39
C VAL A 216 -1.68 -2.75 -6.76
N ARG A 217 -1.00 -1.94 -7.55
CA ARG A 217 -0.46 -2.29 -8.87
C ARG A 217 0.99 -2.70 -8.72
N GLY A 218 1.30 -3.94 -9.02
CA GLY A 218 2.61 -4.50 -8.70
C GLY A 218 3.48 -4.89 -9.89
N ALA A 219 3.04 -4.63 -11.12
CA ALA A 219 3.75 -5.03 -12.33
C ALA A 219 3.72 -3.92 -13.38
N ALA A 220 3.54 -4.23 -14.65
CA ALA A 220 3.51 -3.25 -15.72
C ALA A 220 2.22 -2.40 -15.65
N PHE A 221 2.26 -1.30 -14.95
CA PHE A 221 1.17 -0.34 -14.85
C PHE A 221 1.36 0.84 -15.82
N ALA A 222 0.26 1.54 -16.12
CA ALA A 222 0.18 2.59 -17.14
C ALA A 222 1.25 3.70 -16.98
N PRO A 223 1.69 4.35 -18.08
CA PRO A 223 2.66 5.44 -18.06
C PRO A 223 2.27 6.66 -17.21
N GLU A 224 0.98 6.92 -16.99
CA GLU A 224 0.49 7.99 -16.11
C GLU A 224 0.97 7.84 -14.66
N PHE A 225 1.24 6.62 -14.21
CA PHE A 225 1.81 6.37 -12.90
C PHE A 225 3.32 6.43 -12.94
N GLY A 226 3.92 7.40 -12.26
CA GLY A 226 5.36 7.60 -12.17
C GLY A 226 5.86 7.63 -10.74
N LEU A 227 7.15 7.93 -10.59
CA LEU A 227 7.82 8.11 -9.30
C LEU A 227 7.80 6.85 -8.41
N SER A 228 7.82 5.67 -9.03
CA SER A 228 7.93 4.40 -8.34
C SER A 228 8.49 3.33 -9.28
N ALA A 229 9.50 2.63 -8.84
CA ALA A 229 10.13 1.53 -9.58
C ALA A 229 9.54 0.15 -9.23
N GLY A 230 8.80 0.05 -8.15
CA GLY A 230 8.37 -1.23 -7.62
C GLY A 230 6.88 -1.52 -7.74
N ALA A 231 6.08 -0.76 -7.06
CA ALA A 231 4.63 -0.92 -7.01
C ALA A 231 3.97 0.44 -6.81
N MET A 232 2.70 0.56 -7.19
CA MET A 232 1.89 1.74 -6.97
C MET A 232 0.67 1.38 -6.15
N THR A 233 0.54 1.97 -4.97
CA THR A 233 -0.67 1.91 -4.15
C THR A 233 -1.50 3.16 -4.41
N THR A 234 -2.73 2.98 -4.86
CA THR A 234 -3.70 4.06 -5.03
C THR A 234 -4.80 3.90 -3.98
N VAL A 235 -5.06 4.94 -3.24
CA VAL A 235 -6.13 5.02 -2.24
C VAL A 235 -7.18 5.98 -2.75
N GLU A 236 -8.36 5.45 -3.03
CA GLU A 236 -9.53 6.26 -3.34
C GLU A 236 -10.27 6.58 -2.06
N THR A 237 -10.64 7.84 -1.90
CA THR A 237 -11.31 8.29 -0.69
C THR A 237 -12.83 8.31 -0.87
N GLU A 238 -13.55 8.12 0.24
CA GLU A 238 -15.02 8.22 0.28
C GLU A 238 -15.47 9.61 -0.17
N ARG A 239 -16.69 9.65 -0.71
CA ARG A 239 -17.40 10.87 -1.06
C ARG A 239 -18.60 11.08 -0.15
N ALA A 240 -18.95 12.32 0.08
CA ALA A 240 -20.18 12.62 0.78
C ALA A 240 -21.40 12.21 -0.07
N GLY A 241 -22.39 11.58 0.57
CA GLY A 241 -23.64 11.23 -0.06
C GLY A 241 -24.58 12.46 -0.26
N ASP A 242 -25.74 12.21 -0.88
CA ASP A 242 -26.79 13.23 -1.09
C ASP A 242 -27.55 13.63 0.19
N ALA A 243 -27.30 12.93 1.29
CA ALA A 243 -27.87 13.20 2.60
C ALA A 243 -26.76 13.27 3.66
N TRP A 244 -26.97 14.04 4.71
CA TRP A 244 -26.07 14.06 5.84
C TRP A 244 -26.06 12.70 6.56
N HIS A 245 -24.89 12.21 6.83
CA HIS A 245 -24.65 11.01 7.62
C HIS A 245 -23.51 11.26 8.62
N VAL A 246 -23.58 10.60 9.75
CA VAL A 246 -22.55 10.62 10.78
C VAL A 246 -22.24 9.20 11.18
N THR A 247 -20.97 8.84 11.20
CA THR A 247 -20.50 7.53 11.68
C THR A 247 -19.53 7.74 12.85
N LEU A 248 -19.78 7.04 13.95
CA LEU A 248 -18.92 7.03 15.14
C LEU A 248 -18.38 5.62 15.32
N ASN A 249 -17.06 5.49 15.45
CA ASN A 249 -16.37 4.20 15.55
C ASN A 249 -15.45 4.16 16.77
N ASP A 250 -15.40 3.00 17.44
CA ASP A 250 -14.42 2.62 18.47
C ASP A 250 -14.20 3.69 19.56
N LEU A 251 -15.30 4.25 20.07
CA LEU A 251 -15.28 5.32 21.06
C LEU A 251 -14.80 4.85 22.44
N GLU A 252 -14.85 3.56 22.74
CA GLU A 252 -14.43 3.01 24.02
C GLU A 252 -12.92 2.74 24.06
N PRO A 253 -12.26 3.11 25.17
CA PRO A 253 -10.85 2.77 25.37
C PRO A 253 -10.68 1.31 25.78
N ARG A 254 -9.66 0.65 25.30
CA ARG A 254 -9.21 -0.63 25.83
C ARG A 254 -8.45 -0.42 27.13
N ILE A 255 -8.96 -1.05 28.17
CA ILE A 255 -8.39 -0.96 29.51
C ILE A 255 -7.32 -2.03 29.68
N ARG A 256 -6.15 -1.63 30.19
CA ARG A 256 -5.10 -2.53 30.61
C ARG A 256 -5.35 -3.01 32.04
N ARG A 257 -5.42 -4.33 32.20
CA ARG A 257 -5.50 -4.96 33.53
C ARG A 257 -4.29 -5.88 33.72
N ARG A 258 -3.75 -5.88 34.95
CA ARG A 258 -2.68 -6.80 35.35
C ARG A 258 -2.93 -7.29 36.78
N GLY A 259 -2.99 -8.61 36.97
CA GLY A 259 -3.34 -9.17 38.28
C GLY A 259 -4.69 -8.76 38.80
N GLY A 260 -5.67 -8.42 37.91
CA GLY A 260 -6.99 -7.92 38.26
C GLY A 260 -7.08 -6.39 38.48
N GLU A 261 -5.94 -5.70 38.63
CA GLU A 261 -5.88 -4.25 38.87
C GLU A 261 -5.90 -3.46 37.54
N PHE A 262 -6.51 -2.29 37.57
CA PHE A 262 -6.48 -1.30 36.47
C PHE A 262 -5.08 -0.69 36.37
N ARG A 263 -4.51 -0.70 35.17
CA ARG A 263 -3.16 -0.21 34.83
C ARG A 263 -3.18 0.85 33.72
N GLY A 264 -4.32 1.47 33.49
CA GLY A 264 -4.49 2.53 32.50
C GLY A 264 -5.09 2.05 31.17
N ILE A 265 -4.93 2.87 30.12
CA ILE A 265 -5.43 2.61 28.78
C ILE A 265 -4.33 1.93 27.97
N GLU A 266 -4.65 0.79 27.33
CA GLU A 266 -3.76 0.11 26.41
C GLU A 266 -3.86 0.67 24.99
N SER A 267 -5.08 0.89 24.50
CA SER A 267 -5.34 1.55 23.21
C SER A 267 -6.69 2.26 23.21
N TRP A 268 -6.78 3.34 22.45
CA TRP A 268 -8.02 4.07 22.19
C TRP A 268 -7.94 4.70 20.80
N THR A 269 -8.90 4.36 19.94
CA THR A 269 -8.89 4.75 18.53
C THR A 269 -10.24 5.30 18.07
N PRO A 270 -10.80 6.33 18.74
CA PRO A 270 -12.09 6.90 18.35
C PRO A 270 -12.01 7.54 16.97
N ARG A 271 -13.03 7.30 16.16
CA ARG A 271 -13.18 7.87 14.83
C ARG A 271 -14.54 8.48 14.64
N VAL A 272 -14.57 9.59 13.93
CA VAL A 272 -15.78 10.31 13.57
C VAL A 272 -15.72 10.63 12.09
N THR A 273 -16.76 10.25 11.35
CA THR A 273 -16.91 10.63 9.94
C THR A 273 -18.25 11.32 9.75
N VAL A 274 -18.22 12.48 9.13
CA VAL A 274 -19.41 13.30 8.83
C VAL A 274 -19.39 13.63 7.36
N GLY A 275 -20.48 13.39 6.64
CA GLY A 275 -20.57 13.71 5.23
C GLY A 275 -21.99 14.12 4.81
N GLY A 276 -22.07 15.02 3.85
CA GLY A 276 -23.34 15.46 3.32
C GLY A 276 -23.24 16.67 2.39
N PRO A 277 -24.37 17.09 1.79
CA PRO A 277 -24.40 18.22 0.89
C PRO A 277 -24.41 19.56 1.66
N LEU A 278 -23.42 20.43 1.43
CA LEU A 278 -23.46 21.84 1.84
C LEU A 278 -24.46 22.61 0.97
N VAL A 279 -24.42 22.33 -0.34
CA VAL A 279 -25.43 22.80 -1.32
C VAL A 279 -25.87 21.58 -2.11
N LYS A 280 -27.14 21.24 -2.04
CA LYS A 280 -27.70 20.06 -2.72
C LYS A 280 -27.28 20.00 -4.18
N ARG A 281 -26.77 18.85 -4.63
CA ARG A 281 -26.32 18.56 -6.00
C ARG A 281 -25.12 19.37 -6.51
N THR A 282 -24.61 20.35 -5.75
CA THR A 282 -23.56 21.26 -6.22
C THR A 282 -22.30 21.14 -5.39
N LEU A 283 -22.41 21.17 -4.06
CA LEU A 283 -21.26 21.18 -3.17
C LEU A 283 -21.48 20.20 -2.02
N SER A 284 -20.59 19.26 -1.86
CA SER A 284 -20.61 18.32 -0.74
C SER A 284 -19.33 18.37 0.08
N LEU A 285 -19.42 17.97 1.35
CA LEU A 285 -18.33 17.92 2.32
C LEU A 285 -18.28 16.54 2.94
N LEU A 286 -17.09 15.97 3.01
CA LEU A 286 -16.76 14.84 3.86
C LEU A 286 -15.65 15.27 4.81
N GLU A 287 -15.82 14.98 6.09
CA GLU A 287 -14.78 15.08 7.13
C GLU A 287 -14.67 13.76 7.85
N SER A 288 -13.44 13.25 8.00
CA SER A 288 -13.16 12.05 8.76
C SER A 288 -11.98 12.31 9.68
N ALA A 289 -12.18 12.17 10.97
CA ALA A 289 -11.16 12.40 11.99
C ALA A 289 -10.97 11.16 12.87
N GLN A 290 -9.71 10.88 13.20
CA GLN A 290 -9.30 9.78 14.07
C GLN A 290 -8.29 10.29 15.08
N TYR A 291 -8.44 9.89 16.33
CA TYR A 291 -7.36 9.94 17.31
C TYR A 291 -6.88 8.53 17.59
N GLU A 292 -5.57 8.32 17.69
CA GLU A 292 -5.02 7.05 18.11
C GLU A 292 -4.09 7.23 19.30
N TYR A 293 -4.36 6.45 20.33
CA TYR A 293 -3.44 6.18 21.42
C TYR A 293 -3.22 4.67 21.50
N SER A 294 -1.98 4.21 21.42
CA SER A 294 -1.69 2.79 21.60
C SER A 294 -0.36 2.56 22.33
N GLN A 295 -0.34 1.55 23.18
CA GLN A 295 0.85 1.03 23.84
C GLN A 295 1.13 -0.38 23.33
N THR A 296 2.30 -0.58 22.74
CA THR A 296 2.72 -1.89 22.28
C THR A 296 3.81 -2.42 23.20
N ARG A 297 3.55 -3.56 23.80
CA ARG A 297 4.48 -4.18 24.74
C ARG A 297 5.54 -5.01 24.02
N VAL A 298 6.79 -4.89 24.48
CA VAL A 298 7.91 -5.78 24.17
C VAL A 298 8.05 -6.80 25.30
N PHE A 299 7.84 -8.06 24.98
CA PHE A 299 7.97 -9.14 25.93
C PHE A 299 9.45 -9.48 26.15
N GLY A 300 9.83 -9.64 27.42
CA GLY A 300 11.23 -9.86 27.82
C GLY A 300 11.89 -8.65 28.50
N LEU A 301 11.33 -7.45 28.34
CA LEU A 301 11.77 -6.26 29.09
C LEU A 301 11.09 -6.14 30.46
N PRO A 302 11.73 -5.46 31.44
CA PRO A 302 11.14 -5.21 32.74
C PRO A 302 9.76 -4.53 32.66
N PRO A 303 8.84 -4.83 33.57
CA PRO A 303 7.57 -4.10 33.66
C PRO A 303 7.84 -2.60 33.84
N PHE A 304 7.01 -1.74 33.19
CA PHE A 304 7.11 -0.29 33.14
C PHE A 304 8.15 0.28 32.14
N GLU A 305 9.09 -0.54 31.67
CA GLU A 305 10.09 -0.17 30.65
C GLU A 305 9.86 -0.92 29.31
N SER A 306 8.74 -1.62 29.21
CA SER A 306 8.46 -2.55 28.12
C SER A 306 7.49 -2.03 27.05
N ASP A 307 7.09 -0.77 27.12
CA ASP A 307 6.02 -0.25 26.25
C ASP A 307 6.51 0.87 25.33
N THR A 308 6.29 0.70 24.03
CA THR A 308 6.29 1.80 23.06
C THR A 308 4.95 2.53 23.12
N LYS A 309 4.94 3.86 23.04
CA LYS A 309 3.71 4.65 23.07
C LYS A 309 3.55 5.41 21.75
N LEU A 310 2.41 5.22 21.11
CA LEU A 310 2.00 5.95 19.92
C LEU A 310 0.82 6.85 20.26
N GLN A 311 0.90 8.09 19.81
CA GLN A 311 -0.18 9.07 19.81
C GLN A 311 -0.23 9.70 18.42
N SER A 312 -1.39 9.70 17.79
CA SER A 312 -1.60 10.37 16.50
C SER A 312 -3.00 10.97 16.42
N PHE A 313 -3.12 11.92 15.53
CA PHE A 313 -4.41 12.49 15.12
C PHE A 313 -4.37 12.58 13.60
N GLU A 314 -5.35 12.01 12.95
CA GLU A 314 -5.52 12.11 11.51
C GLU A 314 -6.85 12.80 11.20
N SER A 315 -6.82 13.78 10.30
CA SER A 315 -8.01 14.45 9.77
C SER A 315 -7.93 14.46 8.26
N TYR A 316 -9.04 14.12 7.63
CA TYR A 316 -9.22 14.16 6.19
C TYR A 316 -10.48 14.92 5.86
N THR A 317 -10.32 16.05 5.17
CA THR A 317 -11.41 16.89 4.65
C THR A 317 -11.46 16.74 3.15
N ARG A 318 -12.65 16.55 2.57
CA ARG A 318 -12.90 16.55 1.14
C ARG A 318 -14.09 17.41 0.81
N LEU A 319 -13.92 18.27 -0.20
CA LEU A 319 -14.95 19.08 -0.84
C LEU A 319 -15.08 18.65 -2.30
N ASP A 320 -16.28 18.28 -2.71
CA ASP A 320 -16.60 18.02 -4.12
C ASP A 320 -17.58 19.09 -4.60
N TRP A 321 -17.17 19.84 -5.63
CA TRP A 321 -17.92 20.97 -6.17
C TRP A 321 -18.18 20.81 -7.66
N SER A 322 -19.42 20.56 -8.03
CA SER A 322 -19.90 20.60 -9.41
C SER A 322 -20.23 22.04 -9.78
N ILE A 323 -19.24 22.77 -10.35
CA ILE A 323 -19.38 24.17 -10.75
C ILE A 323 -20.39 24.29 -11.88
N THR A 324 -20.24 23.40 -12.87
CA THR A 324 -21.18 23.25 -14.00
C THR A 324 -21.38 21.74 -14.26
N PRO A 325 -22.32 21.33 -15.09
CA PRO A 325 -22.48 19.92 -15.48
C PRO A 325 -21.25 19.32 -16.17
N VAL A 326 -20.34 20.15 -16.68
CA VAL A 326 -19.11 19.72 -17.39
C VAL A 326 -17.82 20.04 -16.61
N GLN A 327 -17.92 20.67 -15.44
CA GLN A 327 -16.77 21.02 -14.62
C GLN A 327 -16.95 20.62 -13.17
N HIS A 328 -16.01 19.83 -12.67
CA HIS A 328 -16.00 19.32 -11.32
C HIS A 328 -14.66 19.61 -10.64
N VAL A 329 -14.71 20.23 -9.47
CA VAL A 329 -13.53 20.52 -8.65
C VAL A 329 -13.59 19.68 -7.39
N THR A 330 -12.53 18.96 -7.11
CA THR A 330 -12.31 18.26 -5.83
C THR A 330 -11.17 18.94 -5.10
N ALA A 331 -11.42 19.40 -3.87
CA ALA A 331 -10.37 19.84 -2.96
C ALA A 331 -10.29 18.90 -1.78
N SER A 332 -9.08 18.51 -1.37
CA SER A 332 -8.86 17.68 -0.18
C SER A 332 -7.68 18.17 0.64
N ALA A 333 -7.79 17.99 1.94
CA ALA A 333 -6.75 18.31 2.91
C ALA A 333 -6.59 17.16 3.90
N MET A 334 -5.35 16.83 4.23
CA MET A 334 -4.97 15.83 5.22
C MET A 334 -4.01 16.45 6.22
N VAL A 335 -4.24 16.19 7.50
CA VAL A 335 -3.34 16.59 8.58
C VAL A 335 -3.13 15.37 9.48
N ALA A 336 -1.87 15.00 9.72
CA ALA A 336 -1.54 13.77 10.42
C ALA A 336 -0.34 13.96 11.39
N PRO A 337 -0.49 14.71 12.51
CA PRO A 337 0.51 14.77 13.56
C PRO A 337 0.59 13.44 14.30
N ARG A 338 1.83 12.98 14.53
CA ARG A 338 2.12 11.70 15.18
C ARG A 338 3.32 11.83 16.12
N LYS A 339 3.22 11.19 17.29
CA LYS A 339 4.33 11.06 18.24
C LYS A 339 4.49 9.59 18.64
N THR A 340 5.67 9.04 18.41
CA THR A 340 6.05 7.71 18.90
C THR A 340 7.13 7.87 19.96
N THR A 341 6.83 7.56 21.20
CA THR A 341 7.81 7.54 22.28
C THR A 341 8.37 6.13 22.43
N TYR A 342 9.67 6.00 22.59
CA TYR A 342 10.41 4.74 22.60
C TYR A 342 10.27 3.98 21.29
N ALA A 343 10.44 4.70 20.16
CA ALA A 343 10.42 4.08 18.83
C ALA A 343 11.59 3.08 18.68
N GLY A 344 11.33 1.94 18.02
CA GLY A 344 12.33 0.88 17.86
C GLY A 344 12.62 0.07 19.12
N LEU A 345 11.80 0.21 20.19
CA LEU A 345 11.90 -0.61 21.40
C LEU A 345 11.83 -2.09 21.03
N ASN A 346 12.84 -2.86 21.45
CA ASN A 346 12.92 -4.30 21.30
C ASN A 346 13.68 -4.93 22.46
N THR A 347 13.88 -6.25 22.47
CA THR A 347 14.54 -6.96 23.58
C THR A 347 15.98 -6.47 23.83
N PHE A 348 16.66 -5.96 22.79
CA PHE A 348 18.07 -5.53 22.84
C PHE A 348 18.24 -4.02 22.95
N ASN A 349 17.21 -3.25 22.59
CA ASN A 349 17.17 -1.79 22.66
C ASN A 349 16.10 -1.37 23.68
N PRO A 350 16.41 -1.32 24.98
CA PRO A 350 15.48 -0.84 26.02
C PRO A 350 15.20 0.66 25.90
N GLN A 351 14.23 1.17 26.65
CA GLN A 351 13.75 2.55 26.55
C GLN A 351 14.84 3.63 26.55
N PRO A 352 15.92 3.57 27.36
CA PRO A 352 16.94 4.62 27.35
C PRO A 352 17.65 4.81 26.00
N VAL A 353 17.87 3.72 25.24
CA VAL A 353 18.58 3.76 23.93
C VAL A 353 17.62 3.94 22.75
N THR A 354 16.37 4.30 22.98
CA THR A 354 15.37 4.50 21.94
C THR A 354 15.04 5.98 21.77
N PRO A 355 14.68 6.43 20.55
CA PRO A 355 14.24 7.79 20.30
C PRO A 355 12.75 8.01 20.60
N THR A 356 12.41 9.27 20.76
CA THR A 356 11.07 9.80 20.52
C THR A 356 11.07 10.39 19.11
N ILE A 357 10.10 9.98 18.30
CA ILE A 357 9.88 10.48 16.94
C ILE A 357 8.58 11.27 16.94
N ARG A 358 8.63 12.51 16.47
CA ARG A 358 7.47 13.35 16.20
C ARG A 358 7.44 13.69 14.73
N ASN A 359 6.31 13.42 14.09
CA ASN A 359 6.03 13.79 12.71
C ASN A 359 4.81 14.71 12.70
N ASP A 360 4.90 15.85 12.00
CA ASP A 360 3.77 16.73 11.73
C ASP A 360 3.62 16.84 10.21
N ASN A 361 2.68 16.05 9.67
CA ASN A 361 2.52 15.88 8.23
C ASN A 361 1.22 16.53 7.75
N ALA A 362 1.28 17.22 6.61
CA ALA A 362 0.11 17.80 5.95
C ALA A 362 0.20 17.66 4.44
N LEU A 363 -0.95 17.43 3.80
CA LEU A 363 -1.11 17.36 2.36
C LEU A 363 -2.39 18.09 1.95
N GLY A 364 -2.28 19.04 1.04
CA GLY A 364 -3.41 19.68 0.35
C GLY A 364 -3.39 19.32 -1.13
N ASN A 365 -4.55 19.05 -1.70
CA ASN A 365 -4.71 18.74 -3.11
C ASN A 365 -5.98 19.38 -3.68
N VAL A 366 -5.87 19.94 -4.87
CA VAL A 366 -6.99 20.46 -5.65
C VAL A 366 -6.91 19.89 -7.06
N SER A 367 -7.98 19.28 -7.53
CA SER A 367 -8.13 18.74 -8.88
C SER A 367 -9.34 19.37 -9.55
N ASP A 368 -9.16 19.94 -10.73
CA ASP A 368 -10.20 20.47 -11.60
C ASP A 368 -10.33 19.59 -12.83
N GLN A 369 -11.52 19.06 -13.06
CA GLN A 369 -11.86 18.26 -14.22
C GLN A 369 -12.86 19.02 -15.08
N LEU A 370 -12.50 19.20 -16.34
CA LEU A 370 -13.31 19.90 -17.35
C LEU A 370 -13.54 18.99 -18.55
N VAL A 371 -14.79 18.75 -18.91
CA VAL A 371 -15.12 18.15 -20.21
C VAL A 371 -14.97 19.18 -21.29
N VAL A 372 -14.19 18.90 -22.31
CA VAL A 372 -13.91 19.74 -23.47
C VAL A 372 -14.54 19.11 -24.70
N GLY A 373 -15.44 19.83 -25.34
CA GLY A 373 -16.19 19.30 -26.50
C GLY A 373 -17.15 18.17 -26.12
N ALA A 374 -17.21 17.12 -26.93
CA ALA A 374 -18.19 16.05 -26.76
C ALA A 374 -17.81 15.03 -25.67
N SER A 375 -16.52 14.74 -25.47
CA SER A 375 -16.09 13.67 -24.57
C SER A 375 -14.59 13.69 -24.22
N SER A 376 -13.84 14.75 -24.56
CA SER A 376 -12.47 14.91 -24.07
C SER A 376 -12.48 15.45 -22.65
N VAL A 377 -11.52 15.02 -21.83
CA VAL A 377 -11.44 15.48 -20.44
C VAL A 377 -10.06 16.09 -20.19
N LEU A 378 -10.06 17.32 -19.68
CA LEU A 378 -8.90 18.01 -19.16
C LEU A 378 -8.92 17.92 -17.63
N GLU A 379 -7.91 17.35 -17.04
CA GLU A 379 -7.72 17.39 -15.58
C GLU A 379 -6.46 18.19 -15.25
N THR A 380 -6.60 19.16 -14.36
CA THR A 380 -5.47 19.89 -13.81
C THR A 380 -5.45 19.70 -12.30
N ARG A 381 -4.31 19.30 -11.78
CA ARG A 381 -4.12 19.03 -10.35
C ARG A 381 -2.94 19.80 -9.79
N VAL A 382 -3.13 20.36 -8.61
CA VAL A 382 -2.10 20.98 -7.79
C VAL A 382 -2.11 20.33 -6.42
N SER A 383 -0.97 19.83 -5.97
CA SER A 383 -0.78 19.32 -4.61
C SER A 383 0.38 20.00 -3.91
N VAL A 384 0.21 20.27 -2.63
CA VAL A 384 1.24 20.81 -1.75
C VAL A 384 1.30 19.95 -0.51
N LYS A 385 2.49 19.49 -0.15
CA LYS A 385 2.72 18.73 1.06
C LYS A 385 3.90 19.26 1.85
N GLN A 386 3.80 19.15 3.17
CA GLN A 386 4.86 19.47 4.11
C GLN A 386 4.96 18.34 5.12
N PHE A 387 6.18 17.85 5.32
CA PHE A 387 6.50 16.83 6.31
C PHE A 387 7.60 17.35 7.23
N ASN A 388 7.28 17.41 8.52
CA ASN A 388 8.23 17.79 9.55
C ASN A 388 8.51 16.53 10.40
N ALA A 389 9.76 16.29 10.72
CA ALA A 389 10.16 15.21 11.60
C ALA A 389 11.18 15.68 12.61
N THR A 390 10.89 15.46 13.90
CA THR A 390 11.83 15.68 15.00
C THR A 390 12.09 14.35 15.68
N ILE A 391 13.37 13.96 15.75
CA ILE A 391 13.85 12.72 16.37
C ILE A 391 14.84 13.10 17.46
N TYR A 392 14.64 12.60 18.67
CA TYR A 392 15.50 12.89 19.81
C TYR A 392 15.51 11.75 20.83
N PRO A 393 16.54 11.61 21.66
CA PRO A 393 16.58 10.59 22.72
C PRO A 393 15.35 10.65 23.61
N SER A 394 14.74 9.51 23.87
CA SER A 394 13.60 9.44 24.81
C SER A 394 14.04 9.69 26.25
N GLN A 395 15.29 9.31 26.58
CA GLN A 395 15.88 9.47 27.91
C GLN A 395 17.38 9.78 27.80
N GLY A 396 17.90 10.62 28.68
CA GLY A 396 19.32 10.92 28.75
C GLY A 396 19.87 11.64 27.50
N ARG A 397 21.15 11.93 27.53
CA ARG A 397 21.90 12.54 26.43
C ARG A 397 23.37 12.11 26.39
N GLY A 398 23.68 10.97 26.94
CA GLY A 398 25.01 10.36 26.90
C GLY A 398 25.31 9.61 25.62
N ALA A 399 26.45 8.93 25.58
CA ALA A 399 26.81 8.01 24.51
C ALA A 399 25.82 6.82 24.46
N MET A 400 25.63 6.25 23.28
CA MET A 400 24.95 4.98 23.09
C MET A 400 25.99 3.87 23.23
N VAL A 401 25.71 2.85 24.03
CA VAL A 401 26.63 1.73 24.24
C VAL A 401 26.02 0.46 23.65
N LEU A 402 26.70 -0.08 22.64
CA LEU A 402 26.31 -1.29 21.92
C LEU A 402 27.04 -2.49 22.54
N ALA A 403 26.33 -3.31 23.29
CA ALA A 403 26.84 -4.51 23.93
C ALA A 403 26.31 -5.79 23.24
N PRO A 404 26.96 -6.96 23.45
CA PRO A 404 26.50 -8.23 22.87
C PRO A 404 25.08 -8.64 23.28
N ASP A 405 24.71 -8.39 24.55
CA ASP A 405 23.40 -8.80 25.09
C ASP A 405 22.32 -7.70 24.95
N VAL A 406 22.51 -6.55 25.57
CA VAL A 406 21.55 -5.45 25.64
C VAL A 406 22.28 -4.13 25.54
N ASN A 407 21.83 -3.25 24.66
CA ASN A 407 22.38 -1.92 24.48
C ASN A 407 21.99 -1.03 25.68
N THR A 408 22.87 -0.09 26.03
CA THR A 408 22.69 0.83 27.16
C THR A 408 23.07 2.27 26.79
N GLY A 409 23.00 3.20 27.73
CA GLY A 409 23.25 4.62 27.48
C GLY A 409 22.03 5.35 26.96
N SER A 410 22.20 6.24 25.97
CA SER A 410 21.12 7.03 25.38
C SER A 410 21.10 6.86 23.87
N TYR A 411 19.96 7.16 23.24
CA TYR A 411 19.88 7.21 21.77
C TYR A 411 20.88 8.25 21.22
N PHE A 412 21.58 7.94 20.14
CA PHE A 412 22.75 8.67 19.71
C PHE A 412 22.45 9.90 18.85
N ASN A 413 21.29 10.02 18.20
CA ASN A 413 21.04 11.04 17.19
C ASN A 413 19.91 12.00 17.57
N ASP A 414 20.06 13.27 17.19
CA ASP A 414 19.02 14.29 17.19
C ASP A 414 18.82 14.77 15.76
N GLN A 415 17.55 14.80 15.30
CA GLN A 415 17.17 15.37 14.02
C GLN A 415 16.03 16.37 14.19
N ASP A 416 16.09 17.44 13.44
CA ASP A 416 14.97 18.34 13.20
C ASP A 416 14.98 18.70 11.72
N ARG A 417 13.91 18.28 11.01
CA ARG A 417 13.87 18.42 9.55
C ARG A 417 12.49 18.83 9.07
N THR A 418 12.47 19.63 8.02
CA THR A 418 11.28 20.02 7.27
C THR A 418 11.48 19.71 5.79
N SER A 419 10.51 19.04 5.18
CA SER A 419 10.47 18.87 3.74
C SER A 419 9.16 19.40 3.17
N ARG A 420 9.23 19.94 1.96
CA ARG A 420 8.08 20.44 1.20
C ARG A 420 8.14 19.89 -0.21
N ARG A 421 6.98 19.54 -0.75
CA ARG A 421 6.84 19.21 -2.17
C ARG A 421 5.60 19.90 -2.72
N THR A 422 5.78 20.56 -3.85
CA THR A 422 4.69 21.10 -4.67
C THR A 422 4.70 20.39 -6.01
N GLU A 423 3.57 19.92 -6.44
CA GLU A 423 3.39 19.25 -7.73
C GLU A 423 2.23 19.88 -8.48
N TRP A 424 2.45 20.16 -9.75
CA TRP A 424 1.42 20.51 -10.74
C TRP A 424 1.47 19.47 -11.84
N LEU A 425 0.30 18.91 -12.17
CA LEU A 425 0.12 17.92 -13.23
C LEU A 425 -1.15 18.25 -14.01
N THR A 426 -1.03 18.30 -15.33
CA THR A 426 -2.17 18.43 -16.25
C THR A 426 -2.22 17.19 -17.14
N THR A 427 -3.40 16.62 -17.29
CA THR A 427 -3.70 15.45 -18.10
C THR A 427 -4.82 15.76 -19.07
N TYR A 428 -4.68 15.36 -20.32
CA TYR A 428 -5.73 15.46 -21.34
C TYR A 428 -6.04 14.07 -21.91
N ALA A 429 -7.28 13.63 -21.70
CA ALA A 429 -7.83 12.43 -22.31
C ALA A 429 -8.63 12.85 -23.54
N PHE A 430 -8.22 12.34 -24.69
CA PHE A 430 -8.88 12.67 -25.95
C PHE A 430 -10.23 11.97 -26.08
N THR A 431 -11.14 12.58 -26.81
CA THR A 431 -12.30 11.87 -27.35
C THR A 431 -11.85 10.58 -28.04
N PRO A 432 -12.48 9.43 -27.80
CA PRO A 432 -12.10 8.19 -28.46
C PRO A 432 -11.99 8.36 -29.97
N ILE A 433 -10.86 7.97 -30.54
CA ILE A 433 -10.64 8.00 -32.00
C ILE A 433 -11.18 6.68 -32.57
N GLY A 434 -12.38 6.73 -33.12
CA GLY A 434 -13.16 5.53 -33.46
C GLY A 434 -13.51 4.74 -32.18
N PRO A 435 -14.01 3.51 -32.29
CA PRO A 435 -14.32 2.68 -31.11
C PRO A 435 -13.10 2.02 -30.48
N ALA A 436 -11.90 2.27 -30.99
CA ALA A 436 -10.73 1.43 -30.73
C ALA A 436 -9.63 2.08 -29.88
N HIS A 437 -9.48 3.41 -29.89
CA HIS A 437 -8.32 4.08 -29.26
C HIS A 437 -8.75 5.07 -28.18
N LEU A 438 -8.15 4.93 -26.98
CA LEU A 438 -8.29 5.86 -25.87
C LEU A 438 -6.92 6.45 -25.55
N ILE A 439 -6.66 7.64 -26.11
CA ILE A 439 -5.37 8.32 -25.97
C ILE A 439 -5.40 9.27 -24.78
N LYS A 440 -4.36 9.21 -23.94
CA LYS A 440 -4.17 10.11 -22.81
C LYS A 440 -2.74 10.65 -22.83
N VAL A 441 -2.59 11.95 -22.61
CA VAL A 441 -1.30 12.62 -22.47
C VAL A 441 -1.27 13.44 -21.19
N GLY A 442 -0.10 13.60 -20.59
CA GLY A 442 0.03 14.43 -19.39
C GLY A 442 1.41 15.06 -19.31
N ALA A 443 1.49 16.21 -18.63
CA ALA A 443 2.72 16.92 -18.33
C ALA A 443 2.62 17.56 -16.95
N GLY A 444 3.76 17.64 -16.24
CA GLY A 444 3.80 18.20 -14.91
C GLY A 444 5.18 18.64 -14.46
N VAL A 445 5.18 19.40 -13.37
CA VAL A 445 6.39 19.92 -12.72
C VAL A 445 6.32 19.63 -11.23
N THR A 446 7.45 19.29 -10.63
CA THR A 446 7.60 19.12 -9.19
C THR A 446 8.71 20.02 -8.66
N TYR A 447 8.50 20.59 -7.48
CA TYR A 447 9.51 21.29 -6.71
C TYR A 447 9.56 20.69 -5.30
N GLU A 448 10.76 20.36 -4.85
CA GLU A 448 11.02 19.81 -3.52
C GLU A 448 12.08 20.62 -2.81
N ALA A 449 11.88 20.81 -1.50
CA ALA A 449 12.82 21.47 -0.62
C ALA A 449 12.98 20.67 0.68
N PHE A 450 14.19 20.55 1.15
CA PHE A 450 14.56 19.88 2.39
C PHE A 450 15.55 20.73 3.17
N ASP A 451 15.20 21.04 4.40
CA ASP A 451 16.05 21.77 5.33
C ASP A 451 16.03 21.08 6.68
N GLY A 452 17.16 21.04 7.36
CA GLY A 452 17.21 20.44 8.68
C GLY A 452 18.60 20.41 9.31
N VAL A 453 18.64 19.76 10.47
CA VAL A 453 19.86 19.46 11.24
C VAL A 453 19.80 18.03 11.70
N SER A 454 20.88 17.28 11.53
CA SER A 454 21.05 15.93 12.08
C SER A 454 22.41 15.86 12.79
N THR A 455 22.38 15.73 14.11
CA THR A 455 23.61 15.65 14.93
C THR A 455 23.63 14.38 15.76
N SER A 456 24.78 13.76 15.85
CA SER A 456 24.96 12.49 16.55
C SER A 456 25.95 12.64 17.70
N ARG A 457 25.72 11.88 18.77
CA ARG A 457 26.60 11.71 19.92
C ARG A 457 27.46 10.45 19.72
N PRO A 458 28.55 10.30 20.51
CA PRO A 458 29.39 9.11 20.44
C PRO A 458 28.60 7.82 20.63
N VAL A 459 29.04 6.80 19.92
CA VAL A 459 28.55 5.42 20.02
C VAL A 459 29.71 4.49 20.33
N ASP A 460 29.60 3.79 21.45
CA ASP A 460 30.61 2.89 22.00
C ASP A 460 30.21 1.44 21.71
N ILE A 461 31.11 0.65 21.15
CA ILE A 461 30.98 -0.81 21.09
C ILE A 461 31.80 -1.41 22.23
N VAL A 462 31.18 -2.22 23.07
CA VAL A 462 31.84 -2.85 24.21
C VAL A 462 31.88 -4.38 24.03
N ARG A 463 32.93 -4.99 24.59
CA ARG A 463 33.08 -6.43 24.65
C ARG A 463 32.11 -7.07 25.66
N ALA A 464 31.98 -8.38 25.63
CA ALA A 464 31.11 -9.12 26.56
C ALA A 464 31.56 -8.93 28.04
N ASN A 465 32.84 -8.63 28.31
CA ASN A 465 33.35 -8.29 29.63
C ASN A 465 33.15 -6.81 30.03
N GLY A 466 32.48 -6.00 29.17
CA GLY A 466 32.22 -4.59 29.41
C GLY A 466 33.33 -3.64 29.02
N THR A 467 34.52 -4.09 28.58
CA THR A 467 35.62 -3.23 28.15
C THR A 467 35.32 -2.58 26.79
N LEU A 468 35.74 -1.31 26.62
CA LEU A 468 35.51 -0.57 25.36
C LEU A 468 36.33 -1.20 24.21
N LEU A 469 35.69 -1.44 23.09
CA LEU A 469 36.30 -2.00 21.90
C LEU A 469 36.52 -0.94 20.82
N GLU A 470 35.46 -0.16 20.51
CA GLU A 470 35.47 0.86 19.47
C GLU A 470 34.57 2.03 19.90
N GLU A 471 35.04 3.25 19.70
CA GLU A 471 34.26 4.48 19.83
C GLU A 471 34.10 5.11 18.47
N THR A 472 32.86 5.42 18.09
CA THR A 472 32.52 6.23 16.91
C THR A 472 32.03 7.60 17.39
N ALA A 473 32.76 8.67 17.13
CA ALA A 473 32.36 10.04 17.34
C ALA A 473 32.01 10.70 16.00
N PHE A 474 31.30 11.82 16.04
CA PHE A 474 30.79 12.51 14.85
C PHE A 474 31.32 13.95 14.80
N VAL A 475 31.69 14.39 13.60
CA VAL A 475 32.23 15.71 13.34
C VAL A 475 31.48 16.42 12.21
N GLY A 476 31.40 17.74 12.26
CA GLY A 476 30.64 18.54 11.31
C GLY A 476 29.39 19.15 11.92
N THR A 477 28.75 20.07 11.20
CA THR A 477 27.58 20.81 11.68
C THR A 477 26.27 20.01 11.62
N GLY A 478 26.20 18.98 10.76
CA GLY A 478 24.98 18.21 10.49
C GLY A 478 23.86 19.04 9.86
N ARG A 479 24.14 20.23 9.31
CA ARG A 479 23.14 21.02 8.59
C ARG A 479 22.88 20.46 7.23
N LEU A 480 21.59 20.30 6.91
CA LEU A 480 21.08 19.72 5.67
C LEU A 480 20.24 20.78 4.96
N SER A 481 20.53 21.02 3.68
CA SER A 481 19.68 21.87 2.83
C SER A 481 19.81 21.40 1.39
N ARG A 482 18.68 21.01 0.79
CA ARG A 482 18.64 20.53 -0.59
C ARG A 482 17.34 20.94 -1.27
N ASN A 483 17.46 21.47 -2.46
CA ASN A 483 16.33 21.76 -3.32
C ASN A 483 16.44 20.93 -4.61
N ARG A 484 15.29 20.51 -5.12
CA ARG A 484 15.21 19.77 -6.37
C ARG A 484 13.95 20.19 -7.14
N TRP A 485 14.05 20.31 -8.44
CA TRP A 485 12.91 20.42 -9.32
C TRP A 485 12.92 19.28 -10.34
N GLY A 486 11.76 18.89 -10.78
CA GLY A 486 11.57 17.83 -11.75
C GLY A 486 10.52 18.19 -12.80
N VAL A 487 10.69 17.62 -13.97
CA VAL A 487 9.73 17.70 -15.08
C VAL A 487 9.30 16.29 -15.45
N GLN A 488 8.03 16.10 -15.70
CA GLN A 488 7.45 14.82 -16.07
C GLN A 488 6.50 14.98 -17.25
N GLY A 489 6.43 13.95 -18.09
CA GLY A 489 5.47 13.89 -19.19
C GLY A 489 5.17 12.46 -19.57
N TYR A 490 3.99 12.19 -20.10
CA TYR A 490 3.64 10.87 -20.60
C TYR A 490 2.64 10.94 -21.76
N ALA A 491 2.67 9.89 -22.57
CA ALA A 491 1.66 9.60 -23.56
C ALA A 491 1.34 8.11 -23.54
N GLN A 492 0.06 7.79 -23.59
CA GLN A 492 -0.42 6.40 -23.60
C GLN A 492 -1.65 6.24 -24.48
N ASP A 493 -1.83 5.04 -25.01
CA ASP A 493 -3.02 4.63 -25.75
C ASP A 493 -3.50 3.27 -25.23
N SER A 494 -4.80 3.16 -25.05
CA SER A 494 -5.49 1.90 -24.77
C SER A 494 -6.23 1.48 -26.04
N TRP A 495 -5.68 0.55 -26.77
CA TRP A 495 -6.18 0.10 -28.06
C TRP A 495 -6.99 -1.19 -27.94
N SER A 496 -8.28 -1.13 -28.22
CA SER A 496 -9.16 -2.29 -28.35
C SER A 496 -8.98 -2.90 -29.75
N VAL A 497 -7.98 -3.78 -29.92
CA VAL A 497 -7.64 -4.42 -31.20
C VAL A 497 -8.82 -5.25 -31.73
N SER A 498 -9.55 -5.88 -30.80
CA SER A 498 -10.77 -6.66 -31.08
C SER A 498 -11.57 -6.79 -29.79
N PRO A 499 -12.84 -7.27 -29.83
CA PRO A 499 -13.63 -7.52 -28.62
C PRO A 499 -12.97 -8.49 -27.61
N ARG A 500 -11.91 -9.20 -28.04
CA ARG A 500 -11.19 -10.18 -27.20
C ARG A 500 -9.74 -9.80 -26.93
N LEU A 501 -9.23 -8.74 -27.52
CA LEU A 501 -7.83 -8.33 -27.37
C LEU A 501 -7.74 -6.82 -27.18
N SER A 502 -7.21 -6.42 -26.04
CA SER A 502 -6.84 -5.04 -25.76
C SER A 502 -5.36 -4.94 -25.46
N VAL A 503 -4.73 -3.87 -25.95
CA VAL A 503 -3.32 -3.56 -25.73
C VAL A 503 -3.21 -2.13 -25.23
N GLN A 504 -2.55 -1.94 -24.11
CA GLN A 504 -2.18 -0.61 -23.63
C GLN A 504 -0.68 -0.42 -23.80
N TYR A 505 -0.28 0.68 -24.40
CA TYR A 505 1.12 1.02 -24.58
C TYR A 505 1.36 2.52 -24.44
N GLY A 506 2.59 2.88 -24.15
CA GLY A 506 2.98 4.27 -24.03
C GLY A 506 4.37 4.44 -23.45
N ALA A 507 4.73 5.66 -23.23
CA ALA A 507 6.00 6.03 -22.62
C ALA A 507 5.83 7.20 -21.68
N ARG A 508 6.70 7.23 -20.67
CA ARG A 508 6.83 8.31 -19.71
C ARG A 508 8.24 8.87 -19.78
N PHE A 509 8.36 10.16 -19.61
CA PHE A 509 9.60 10.90 -19.46
C PHE A 509 9.64 11.53 -18.07
N ASP A 510 10.74 11.36 -17.34
CA ASP A 510 11.03 12.03 -16.08
C ASP A 510 12.45 12.58 -16.11
N HIS A 511 12.62 13.81 -15.63
CA HIS A 511 13.91 14.45 -15.42
C HIS A 511 13.92 15.17 -14.08
N ASP A 512 14.99 15.03 -13.32
CA ASP A 512 15.21 15.81 -12.10
C ASP A 512 16.56 16.50 -12.08
N SER A 513 16.62 17.63 -11.37
CA SER A 513 17.82 18.49 -11.34
C SER A 513 18.96 17.96 -10.48
N PHE A 514 18.76 16.88 -9.71
CA PHE A 514 19.80 16.28 -8.88
C PHE A 514 20.65 15.28 -9.66
N THR A 515 20.02 14.28 -10.29
CA THR A 515 20.75 13.31 -11.13
C THR A 515 21.09 13.85 -12.51
N GLY A 516 20.27 14.76 -13.04
CA GLY A 516 20.40 15.27 -14.41
C GLY A 516 20.04 14.25 -15.49
N ASP A 517 19.59 13.04 -15.09
CA ASP A 517 19.23 11.97 -16.01
C ASP A 517 17.95 12.29 -16.79
N ALA A 518 17.92 11.94 -18.07
CA ALA A 518 16.74 11.95 -18.91
C ALA A 518 16.14 10.53 -18.97
N ASN A 519 15.15 10.29 -18.16
CA ASN A 519 14.59 8.95 -17.92
C ASN A 519 13.39 8.69 -18.83
N VAL A 520 13.51 7.76 -19.78
CA VAL A 520 12.43 7.34 -20.66
C VAL A 520 11.95 5.93 -20.27
N ALA A 521 10.67 5.81 -19.91
CA ALA A 521 10.05 4.60 -19.38
C ALA A 521 8.97 4.05 -20.34
N PRO A 522 9.32 3.26 -21.35
CA PRO A 522 8.35 2.58 -22.21
C PRO A 522 7.64 1.46 -21.42
N ARG A 523 6.34 1.31 -21.66
CA ARG A 523 5.50 0.28 -21.02
C ARG A 523 4.49 -0.28 -22.02
N VAL A 524 4.18 -1.55 -21.87
CA VAL A 524 3.15 -2.24 -22.64
C VAL A 524 2.46 -3.26 -21.75
N SER A 525 1.15 -3.36 -21.89
CA SER A 525 0.35 -4.43 -21.31
C SER A 525 -0.70 -4.92 -22.31
N LEU A 526 -1.13 -6.16 -22.12
CA LEU A 526 -2.14 -6.79 -22.97
C LEU A 526 -3.13 -7.57 -22.10
N THR A 527 -4.38 -7.61 -22.57
CA THR A 527 -5.42 -8.49 -22.05
C THR A 527 -6.08 -9.22 -23.22
N ALA A 528 -6.17 -10.54 -23.12
CA ALA A 528 -6.75 -11.37 -24.16
C ALA A 528 -7.75 -12.38 -23.56
N THR A 529 -8.97 -12.41 -24.08
CA THR A 529 -9.97 -13.42 -23.78
C THR A 529 -9.75 -14.62 -24.68
N LEU A 530 -9.24 -15.74 -24.12
CA LEU A 530 -8.83 -16.91 -24.91
C LEU A 530 -9.99 -17.86 -25.23
N SER A 531 -10.96 -17.98 -24.32
CA SER A 531 -12.05 -18.94 -24.48
C SER A 531 -13.26 -18.31 -25.19
N GLY A 532 -14.01 -19.15 -25.94
CA GLY A 532 -15.24 -18.72 -26.61
C GLY A 532 -16.35 -18.31 -25.63
N ASP A 533 -16.31 -18.87 -24.43
CA ASP A 533 -17.25 -18.57 -23.33
C ASP A 533 -16.89 -17.32 -22.51
N GLY A 534 -15.81 -16.62 -22.84
CA GLY A 534 -15.36 -15.43 -22.10
C GLY A 534 -14.69 -15.71 -20.75
N ARG A 535 -14.63 -16.96 -20.30
CA ARG A 535 -14.25 -17.35 -18.93
C ARG A 535 -12.75 -17.52 -18.70
N THR A 536 -11.93 -17.42 -19.76
CA THR A 536 -10.47 -17.52 -19.64
C THR A 536 -9.85 -16.25 -20.18
N ILE A 537 -9.17 -15.52 -19.31
CA ILE A 537 -8.49 -14.27 -19.65
C ILE A 537 -7.01 -14.43 -19.34
N VAL A 538 -6.18 -14.04 -20.29
CA VAL A 538 -4.72 -13.89 -20.10
C VAL A 538 -4.40 -12.42 -20.05
N ARG A 539 -3.59 -12.03 -19.07
CA ARG A 539 -3.04 -10.69 -18.94
C ARG A 539 -1.53 -10.77 -18.84
N GLY A 540 -0.88 -9.75 -19.32
CA GLY A 540 0.56 -9.64 -19.15
C GLY A 540 1.05 -8.26 -19.54
N GLY A 541 2.24 -7.93 -19.06
CA GLY A 541 2.85 -6.66 -19.40
C GLY A 541 4.32 -6.62 -19.07
N ALA A 542 4.99 -5.63 -19.62
CA ALA A 542 6.39 -5.33 -19.36
C ALA A 542 6.63 -3.82 -19.42
N GLY A 543 7.58 -3.34 -18.63
CA GLY A 543 7.92 -1.94 -18.64
C GLY A 543 9.18 -1.60 -17.88
N LEU A 544 9.71 -0.42 -18.22
CA LEU A 544 10.81 0.23 -17.50
C LEU A 544 10.22 1.27 -16.56
N PHE A 545 10.76 1.34 -15.34
CA PHE A 545 10.31 2.22 -14.28
C PHE A 545 11.49 2.88 -13.63
N TYR A 546 11.33 4.14 -13.21
CA TYR A 546 12.33 4.93 -12.51
C TYR A 546 11.80 5.39 -11.17
N ASP A 547 12.70 5.45 -10.18
CA ASP A 547 12.40 5.82 -8.81
C ASP A 547 13.18 7.09 -8.43
N PRO A 548 12.56 8.14 -7.88
CA PRO A 548 13.29 9.32 -7.48
C PRO A 548 14.24 9.00 -6.31
N ILE A 549 15.45 9.55 -6.34
CA ILE A 549 16.38 9.43 -5.22
C ILE A 549 15.82 10.26 -4.05
N PRO A 550 15.64 9.68 -2.85
CA PRO A 550 15.19 10.43 -1.67
C PRO A 550 16.14 11.59 -1.30
N LEU A 551 15.59 12.67 -0.75
CA LEU A 551 16.39 13.87 -0.45
C LEU A 551 17.43 13.67 0.66
N ASN A 552 17.26 12.71 1.57
CA ASN A 552 18.29 12.32 2.53
C ASN A 552 19.52 11.71 1.84
N VAL A 553 19.29 10.85 0.82
CA VAL A 553 20.38 10.32 -0.02
C VAL A 553 21.07 11.43 -0.78
N ALA A 554 20.29 12.33 -1.38
CA ALA A 554 20.80 13.49 -2.10
C ALA A 554 21.60 14.47 -1.23
N SER A 555 21.45 14.42 0.10
CA SER A 555 22.13 15.28 1.08
C SER A 555 23.23 14.55 1.87
N PHE A 556 23.63 13.36 1.42
CA PHE A 556 24.62 12.54 2.12
C PHE A 556 25.96 13.27 2.39
N ASP A 557 26.40 14.10 1.45
CA ASP A 557 27.59 14.94 1.54
C ASP A 557 27.52 16.00 2.65
N GLN A 558 26.34 16.29 3.18
CA GLN A 558 26.09 17.28 4.24
C GLN A 558 25.94 16.64 5.63
N LEU A 559 25.84 15.33 5.70
CA LEU A 559 25.78 14.61 6.99
C LEU A 559 27.10 14.68 7.72
N GLN A 560 27.06 14.55 9.06
CA GLN A 560 28.27 14.49 9.87
C GLN A 560 29.17 13.33 9.45
N GLU A 561 30.46 13.57 9.37
CA GLU A 561 31.49 12.55 9.19
C GLU A 561 31.78 11.85 10.52
N ARG A 562 32.50 10.73 10.49
CA ARG A 562 32.81 9.90 11.64
C ARG A 562 34.29 9.89 11.95
N THR A 563 34.61 9.82 13.23
CA THR A 563 35.94 9.42 13.70
C THR A 563 35.81 8.11 14.48
N VAL A 564 36.62 7.13 14.15
CA VAL A 564 36.61 5.80 14.76
C VAL A 564 37.90 5.58 15.52
N THR A 565 37.79 5.28 16.82
CA THR A 565 38.90 4.93 17.70
C THR A 565 38.72 3.49 18.18
N ARG A 566 39.74 2.64 17.99
CA ARG A 566 39.74 1.26 18.49
C ARG A 566 40.60 1.15 19.73
N PHE A 567 40.20 0.30 20.67
CA PHE A 567 40.85 0.10 21.96
C PHE A 567 41.42 -1.32 22.12
N ALA A 568 42.55 -1.42 22.82
CA ALA A 568 43.14 -2.69 23.22
C ALA A 568 42.21 -3.50 24.15
N ALA A 569 42.58 -4.69 24.53
CA ALA A 569 41.79 -5.58 25.39
C ALA A 569 41.46 -5.00 26.77
N ASP A 570 42.27 -4.05 27.25
CA ASP A 570 42.03 -3.33 28.51
C ASP A 570 40.88 -2.30 28.44
N GLY A 571 40.43 -1.94 27.22
CA GLY A 571 39.38 -0.99 27.00
C GLY A 571 39.76 0.46 27.30
N VAL A 572 41.01 0.77 27.54
CA VAL A 572 41.53 2.10 27.89
C VAL A 572 42.64 2.51 26.94
N THR A 573 43.55 1.63 26.61
CA THR A 573 44.66 1.94 25.70
C THR A 573 44.16 2.03 24.26
N SER A 574 44.34 3.19 23.63
CA SER A 574 44.00 3.33 22.20
C SER A 574 44.93 2.45 21.35
N GLY A 575 44.36 1.66 20.46
CA GLY A 575 45.09 0.84 19.48
C GLY A 575 45.72 1.63 18.33
N GLY A 576 45.55 2.97 18.32
CA GLY A 576 46.07 3.88 17.33
C GLY A 576 45.35 5.25 17.38
N PRO A 577 45.73 6.20 16.53
CA PRO A 577 45.01 7.48 16.44
C PRO A 577 43.59 7.29 15.97
N ALA A 578 42.67 8.18 16.38
CA ALA A 578 41.32 8.26 15.82
C ALA A 578 41.37 8.42 14.30
N ARG A 579 40.61 7.59 13.57
CA ARG A 579 40.56 7.62 12.10
C ARG A 579 39.34 8.39 11.65
N LEU A 580 39.50 9.39 10.82
CA LEU A 580 38.40 10.05 10.13
C LEU A 580 37.89 9.15 9.00
N VAL A 581 36.60 8.96 8.93
CA VAL A 581 35.86 8.24 7.86
C VAL A 581 34.96 9.24 7.17
N PRO A 582 35.46 9.90 6.10
CA PRO A 582 34.68 10.91 5.40
C PRO A 582 33.55 10.33 4.58
N ASN A 583 32.51 11.14 4.36
CA ASN A 583 31.37 10.82 3.50
C ASN A 583 31.70 11.21 2.06
N LEU A 584 31.79 10.26 1.16
CA LEU A 584 32.06 10.49 -0.26
C LEU A 584 30.88 10.05 -1.11
N VAL A 585 30.60 10.83 -2.15
CA VAL A 585 29.61 10.50 -3.18
C VAL A 585 30.36 10.11 -4.44
N ALA A 586 29.99 8.98 -5.05
CA ALA A 586 30.55 8.55 -6.32
C ALA A 586 30.38 9.64 -7.40
N SER A 587 31.31 9.71 -8.35
CA SER A 587 31.34 10.74 -9.39
C SER A 587 30.10 10.77 -10.30
N ALA A 588 29.36 9.67 -10.39
CA ALA A 588 28.11 9.57 -11.14
C ALA A 588 27.03 8.95 -10.26
N ILE A 589 25.99 9.72 -9.98
CA ILE A 589 24.77 9.26 -9.31
C ILE A 589 23.68 9.16 -10.37
N HIS A 590 23.13 7.98 -10.52
CA HIS A 590 22.09 7.67 -11.50
C HIS A 590 20.76 7.37 -10.85
N THR A 591 19.68 7.71 -11.54
CA THR A 591 18.32 7.41 -11.11
C THR A 591 18.11 5.87 -11.03
N PRO A 592 17.68 5.35 -9.87
CA PRO A 592 17.30 3.94 -9.74
C PRO A 592 16.24 3.55 -10.77
N ARG A 593 16.40 2.37 -11.35
CA ARG A 593 15.48 1.86 -12.39
C ARG A 593 15.18 0.38 -12.21
N SER A 594 13.98 -0.04 -12.61
CA SER A 594 13.61 -1.44 -12.64
C SER A 594 12.94 -1.83 -13.95
N PHE A 595 13.23 -3.03 -14.41
CA PHE A 595 12.49 -3.70 -15.47
C PHE A 595 11.56 -4.73 -14.83
N ASN A 596 10.25 -4.50 -15.01
CA ASN A 596 9.20 -5.33 -14.45
C ASN A 596 8.43 -6.01 -15.59
N TRP A 597 8.10 -7.30 -15.42
CA TRP A 597 7.20 -7.99 -16.29
C TRP A 597 6.37 -9.03 -15.54
N ASN A 598 5.22 -9.36 -16.09
CA ASN A 598 4.31 -10.34 -15.53
C ASN A 598 3.48 -11.02 -16.61
N VAL A 599 2.98 -12.19 -16.26
CA VAL A 599 1.95 -12.91 -17.00
C VAL A 599 1.02 -13.59 -16.01
N GLU A 600 -0.27 -13.55 -16.29
CA GLU A 600 -1.29 -14.23 -15.48
C GLU A 600 -2.40 -14.80 -16.34
N ILE A 601 -3.02 -15.84 -15.85
CA ILE A 601 -4.19 -16.48 -16.43
C ILE A 601 -5.28 -16.52 -15.36
N ASP A 602 -6.40 -15.90 -15.67
CA ASP A 602 -7.62 -15.96 -14.87
C ASP A 602 -8.61 -16.91 -15.54
N ARG A 603 -9.22 -17.80 -14.76
CA ARG A 603 -10.30 -18.65 -15.25
C ARG A 603 -11.41 -18.75 -14.24
N GLU A 604 -12.64 -18.55 -14.72
CA GLU A 604 -13.84 -18.93 -14.01
C GLU A 604 -14.14 -20.41 -14.31
N PHE A 605 -13.92 -21.30 -13.33
CA PHE A 605 -14.14 -22.76 -13.49
C PHE A 605 -15.60 -23.14 -13.38
N ILE A 606 -16.26 -22.60 -12.37
CA ILE A 606 -17.73 -22.69 -12.18
C ILE A 606 -18.19 -21.27 -11.83
N ARG A 607 -19.48 -21.03 -11.93
CA ARG A 607 -20.06 -19.72 -11.62
C ARG A 607 -19.56 -19.22 -10.26
N SER A 608 -18.95 -18.03 -10.25
CA SER A 608 -18.40 -17.36 -9.04
C SER A 608 -17.14 -17.99 -8.44
N LEU A 609 -16.54 -19.04 -9.02
CA LEU A 609 -15.23 -19.57 -8.63
C LEU A 609 -14.16 -19.14 -9.65
N PHE A 610 -13.34 -18.21 -9.25
CA PHE A 610 -12.24 -17.68 -10.05
C PHE A 610 -10.91 -18.22 -9.54
N VAL A 611 -10.08 -18.71 -10.43
CA VAL A 611 -8.71 -19.12 -10.13
C VAL A 611 -7.78 -18.34 -11.03
N ARG A 612 -6.81 -17.67 -10.39
CA ARG A 612 -5.73 -16.94 -11.02
C ARG A 612 -4.42 -17.65 -10.77
N VAL A 613 -3.64 -17.83 -11.82
CA VAL A 613 -2.25 -18.27 -11.76
C VAL A 613 -1.39 -17.21 -12.43
N GLY A 614 -0.38 -16.74 -11.72
CA GLY A 614 0.46 -15.65 -12.21
C GLY A 614 1.93 -15.87 -11.89
N TYR A 615 2.77 -15.28 -12.74
CA TYR A 615 4.20 -15.13 -12.52
C TYR A 615 4.61 -13.69 -12.76
N ARG A 616 5.49 -13.17 -11.91
CA ARG A 616 6.10 -11.85 -12.06
C ARG A 616 7.58 -11.86 -11.75
N GLN A 617 8.30 -10.96 -12.41
CA GLN A 617 9.71 -10.72 -12.14
C GLN A 617 10.01 -9.24 -12.22
N ARG A 618 10.86 -8.79 -11.29
CA ARG A 618 11.44 -7.45 -11.27
C ARG A 618 12.95 -7.55 -11.15
N GLU A 619 13.65 -6.74 -11.94
CA GLU A 619 15.09 -6.54 -11.84
C GLU A 619 15.37 -5.06 -11.68
N SER A 620 15.90 -4.67 -10.53
CA SER A 620 16.28 -3.30 -10.22
C SER A 620 17.78 -3.12 -10.35
N ARG A 621 18.17 -1.94 -10.82
CA ARG A 621 19.55 -1.50 -10.97
C ARG A 621 19.69 -0.04 -10.57
N SER A 622 20.92 0.40 -10.38
CA SER A 622 21.25 1.75 -9.94
C SER A 622 20.61 2.12 -8.58
N GLU A 623 20.38 1.12 -7.70
CA GLU A 623 19.90 1.36 -6.34
C GLU A 623 21.00 2.04 -5.51
N SER A 624 20.60 2.96 -4.65
CA SER A 624 21.53 3.66 -3.75
C SER A 624 22.06 2.71 -2.69
N VAL A 625 23.37 2.54 -2.63
CA VAL A 625 24.11 1.71 -1.69
C VAL A 625 25.13 2.56 -0.96
N LEU A 626 25.20 2.41 0.36
CA LEU A 626 26.21 3.01 1.21
C LEU A 626 27.17 1.95 1.73
N ASP A 627 28.46 2.10 1.46
CA ASP A 627 29.46 1.08 1.73
C ASP A 627 30.74 1.66 2.34
N PRO A 628 31.26 1.12 3.45
CA PRO A 628 32.60 1.45 3.91
C PRO A 628 33.62 0.78 2.98
N VAL A 629 34.44 1.61 2.32
CA VAL A 629 35.46 1.14 1.37
C VAL A 629 36.83 1.72 1.72
N MET A 630 37.88 0.94 1.44
CA MET A 630 39.25 1.41 1.52
C MET A 630 39.64 2.05 0.19
N VAL A 631 39.97 3.34 0.21
CA VAL A 631 40.50 4.02 -0.99
C VAL A 631 42.00 3.76 -1.18
N THR A 632 42.52 4.15 -2.35
CA THR A 632 43.90 3.86 -2.76
C THR A 632 44.94 4.48 -1.79
N SER A 633 44.60 5.53 -1.05
CA SER A 633 45.43 6.14 0.00
C SER A 633 45.56 5.27 1.27
N GLY A 634 44.75 4.17 1.38
CA GLY A 634 44.66 3.35 2.59
C GLY A 634 43.73 3.93 3.67
N GLU A 635 42.95 4.95 3.32
CA GLU A 635 41.96 5.56 4.20
C GLU A 635 40.60 4.84 3.98
N GLU A 636 39.85 4.66 5.06
CA GLU A 636 38.48 4.18 5.02
C GLU A 636 37.54 5.35 4.78
N VAL A 637 36.57 5.19 3.85
CA VAL A 637 35.57 6.20 3.54
C VAL A 637 34.19 5.55 3.50
N LEU A 638 33.14 6.30 3.82
CA LEU A 638 31.78 5.90 3.49
C LEU A 638 31.45 6.39 2.09
N LEU A 639 31.26 5.45 1.17
CA LEU A 639 31.01 5.76 -0.23
C LEU A 639 29.55 5.51 -0.59
N LEU A 640 28.83 6.56 -0.94
CA LEU A 640 27.50 6.47 -1.56
C LEU A 640 27.65 6.18 -3.06
N ARG A 641 27.06 5.08 -3.52
CA ARG A 641 27.06 4.63 -4.91
C ARG A 641 25.65 4.37 -5.39
N THR A 642 25.44 4.35 -6.72
CA THR A 642 24.21 3.92 -7.38
C THR A 642 24.45 2.70 -8.29
N ASP A 643 25.14 1.70 -7.78
CA ASP A 643 25.42 0.43 -8.46
C ASP A 643 24.69 -0.77 -7.80
N GLY A 644 23.87 -0.50 -6.82
CA GLY A 644 23.05 -1.50 -6.14
C GLY A 644 22.08 -2.19 -7.10
N GLN A 645 21.76 -3.44 -6.80
CA GLN A 645 20.92 -4.29 -7.62
C GLN A 645 20.02 -5.15 -6.74
N SER A 646 18.78 -5.33 -7.17
CA SER A 646 17.90 -6.33 -6.58
C SER A 646 17.11 -7.10 -7.62
N ARG A 647 16.68 -8.30 -7.26
CA ARG A 647 15.82 -9.16 -8.09
C ARG A 647 14.73 -9.76 -7.25
N TYR A 648 13.51 -9.67 -7.75
CA TYR A 648 12.34 -10.33 -7.21
C TYR A 648 11.75 -11.28 -8.24
N ARG A 649 11.31 -12.46 -7.80
CA ARG A 649 10.56 -13.44 -8.57
C ARG A 649 9.41 -13.96 -7.74
N GLU A 650 8.25 -14.13 -8.35
CA GLU A 650 7.06 -14.64 -7.68
C GLU A 650 6.25 -15.51 -8.62
N ALA A 651 5.83 -16.67 -8.12
CA ALA A 651 4.74 -17.46 -8.67
C ALA A 651 3.60 -17.49 -7.67
N GLN A 652 2.39 -17.20 -8.13
CA GLN A 652 1.21 -17.09 -7.28
C GLN A 652 0.05 -17.88 -7.86
N ILE A 653 -0.70 -18.54 -6.99
CA ILE A 653 -2.03 -19.05 -7.29
C ILE A 653 -3.02 -18.46 -6.29
N THR A 654 -4.15 -17.94 -6.78
CA THR A 654 -5.23 -17.39 -5.96
C THR A 654 -6.55 -17.99 -6.41
N ALA A 655 -7.33 -18.48 -5.47
CA ALA A 655 -8.71 -18.90 -5.69
C ALA A 655 -9.65 -17.97 -4.94
N ARG A 656 -10.66 -17.46 -5.61
CA ARG A 656 -11.74 -16.64 -5.04
C ARG A 656 -13.08 -17.29 -5.37
N TYR A 657 -13.85 -17.53 -4.33
CA TYR A 657 -15.24 -17.99 -4.48
C TYR A 657 -16.17 -16.95 -3.88
N GLN A 658 -17.09 -16.47 -4.70
CA GLN A 658 -18.09 -15.48 -4.30
C GLN A 658 -19.46 -16.12 -4.27
N PHE A 659 -20.21 -15.83 -3.19
CA PHE A 659 -21.56 -16.33 -2.97
C PHE A 659 -22.36 -15.24 -2.27
N HIS A 660 -23.65 -15.16 -2.41
CA HIS A 660 -24.53 -14.20 -1.75
C HIS A 660 -24.01 -12.75 -1.68
N GLY A 661 -24.05 -12.05 -2.79
CA GLY A 661 -23.70 -10.61 -2.81
C GLY A 661 -22.21 -10.35 -2.59
N THR A 662 -21.83 -9.75 -1.45
CA THR A 662 -20.43 -9.40 -1.12
C THR A 662 -19.70 -10.49 -0.33
N ASP A 663 -20.35 -11.62 -0.04
CA ASP A 663 -19.74 -12.72 0.68
C ASP A 663 -18.74 -13.46 -0.20
N GLN A 664 -17.53 -13.62 0.28
CA GLN A 664 -16.46 -14.25 -0.49
C GLN A 664 -15.46 -14.99 0.39
N VAL A 665 -14.81 -15.96 -0.23
CA VAL A 665 -13.67 -16.70 0.31
C VAL A 665 -12.50 -16.53 -0.63
N VAL A 666 -11.36 -16.14 -0.11
CA VAL A 666 -10.11 -15.95 -0.86
C VAL A 666 -9.02 -16.79 -0.25
N GLY A 667 -8.35 -17.59 -1.06
CA GLY A 667 -7.17 -18.33 -0.68
C GLY A 667 -6.07 -18.13 -1.68
N SER A 668 -4.84 -17.91 -1.21
CA SER A 668 -3.68 -17.77 -2.10
C SER A 668 -2.45 -18.49 -1.55
N TYR A 669 -1.64 -18.97 -2.47
CA TYR A 669 -0.28 -19.42 -2.23
C TYR A 669 0.68 -18.62 -3.08
N THR A 670 1.71 -18.08 -2.42
CA THR A 670 2.77 -17.31 -3.06
C THR A 670 4.11 -17.98 -2.80
N ARG A 671 4.84 -18.29 -3.88
CA ARG A 671 6.25 -18.67 -3.88
C ARG A 671 7.07 -17.51 -4.38
N SER A 672 7.96 -16.97 -3.55
CA SER A 672 8.75 -15.80 -3.94
C SER A 672 10.22 -15.90 -3.53
N SER A 673 11.04 -15.03 -4.09
CA SER A 673 12.44 -14.84 -3.73
C SER A 673 12.86 -13.40 -3.98
N THR A 674 13.45 -12.78 -2.97
CA THR A 674 13.96 -11.40 -3.02
C THR A 674 15.44 -11.38 -2.66
N VAL A 675 16.30 -11.07 -3.62
CA VAL A 675 17.75 -11.05 -3.45
C VAL A 675 18.32 -9.72 -3.95
N GLY A 676 19.24 -9.12 -3.19
CA GLY A 676 19.85 -7.84 -3.57
C GLY A 676 21.03 -7.45 -2.70
N ASN A 677 21.52 -6.24 -2.87
CA ASN A 677 22.49 -5.61 -2.00
C ASN A 677 21.87 -5.32 -0.63
N LEU A 678 22.66 -5.52 0.44
CA LEU A 678 22.16 -5.45 1.83
C LEU A 678 22.44 -4.11 2.50
N ASN A 679 23.45 -3.34 2.03
CA ASN A 679 23.74 -2.01 2.49
C ASN A 679 22.93 -0.96 1.74
N ASP A 680 21.65 -0.83 2.08
CA ASP A 680 20.79 0.23 1.61
C ASP A 680 20.94 1.48 2.46
N PHE A 681 20.92 2.67 1.83
CA PHE A 681 21.05 3.95 2.52
C PHE A 681 20.02 4.15 3.63
N ASN A 682 18.74 3.86 3.36
CA ASN A 682 17.67 4.06 4.34
C ASN A 682 17.77 3.13 5.56
N THR A 683 18.43 1.99 5.45
CA THR A 683 18.71 1.12 6.59
C THR A 683 19.56 1.84 7.64
N TYR A 684 20.45 2.74 7.21
CA TYR A 684 21.38 3.45 8.09
C TYR A 684 20.97 4.89 8.41
N PHE A 685 20.22 5.55 7.53
CA PHE A 685 19.87 6.97 7.67
C PHE A 685 18.36 7.26 7.64
N GLY A 686 17.51 6.25 7.42
CA GLY A 686 16.04 6.32 7.54
C GLY A 686 15.56 5.91 8.92
N ASN A 687 15.66 4.63 9.23
CA ASN A 687 15.32 4.02 10.52
C ASN A 687 16.59 3.70 11.32
N MET A 688 17.18 4.71 11.97
CA MET A 688 18.48 4.58 12.63
C MET A 688 18.36 3.83 13.97
N GLU A 689 18.61 2.53 13.98
CA GLU A 689 18.82 1.80 15.24
C GLU A 689 20.20 2.07 15.83
N ASN A 690 21.23 2.06 14.98
CA ASN A 690 22.62 2.35 15.31
C ASN A 690 23.39 2.73 14.04
N PRO A 691 24.52 3.45 14.16
CA PRO A 691 25.29 3.91 13.01
C PRO A 691 26.35 2.91 12.51
N VAL A 692 26.30 1.64 12.89
CA VAL A 692 27.31 0.65 12.53
C VAL A 692 27.08 0.15 11.11
N ILE A 693 27.94 0.57 10.19
CA ILE A 693 27.93 0.16 8.78
C ILE A 693 29.10 -0.79 8.54
N ARG A 694 28.83 -1.94 7.93
CA ARG A 694 29.82 -2.94 7.56
C ARG A 694 29.83 -3.14 6.04
N PRO A 695 30.87 -3.71 5.45
CA PRO A 695 30.95 -3.93 4.02
C PRO A 695 29.70 -4.60 3.45
N ASP A 696 29.29 -4.15 2.25
CA ASP A 696 28.12 -4.66 1.58
C ASP A 696 28.27 -6.16 1.21
N GLY A 697 27.16 -6.80 1.07
CA GLY A 697 27.04 -8.16 0.59
C GLY A 697 25.78 -8.29 -0.27
N ARG A 698 25.71 -9.37 -1.05
CA ARG A 698 24.52 -9.74 -1.80
C ARG A 698 23.87 -10.97 -1.18
N GLY A 699 22.60 -10.91 -0.86
CA GLY A 699 21.88 -12.01 -0.25
C GLY A 699 20.37 -11.80 -0.25
N PRO A 700 19.61 -12.70 0.39
CA PRO A 700 18.19 -12.50 0.62
C PRO A 700 17.95 -11.17 1.36
N LEU A 701 17.04 -10.34 0.87
CA LEU A 701 16.69 -9.09 1.54
C LEU A 701 15.94 -9.38 2.87
N PRO A 702 15.99 -8.48 3.87
CA PRO A 702 15.43 -8.74 5.21
C PRO A 702 13.95 -9.17 5.22
N TRP A 703 13.17 -8.76 4.25
CA TRP A 703 11.74 -9.11 4.07
C TRP A 703 11.49 -10.28 3.12
N ASP A 704 12.50 -11.04 2.72
CA ASP A 704 12.35 -12.21 1.86
C ASP A 704 11.51 -13.30 2.53
N VAL A 705 10.40 -13.68 1.90
CA VAL A 705 9.45 -14.71 2.38
C VAL A 705 9.22 -15.73 1.26
N PRO A 706 9.96 -16.85 1.25
CA PRO A 706 9.87 -17.84 0.17
C PRO A 706 8.51 -18.48 -0.02
N ASN A 707 7.75 -18.72 1.04
CA ASN A 707 6.42 -19.33 0.94
C ASN A 707 5.44 -18.58 1.82
N ARG A 708 4.26 -18.28 1.29
CA ARG A 708 3.16 -17.69 2.04
C ARG A 708 1.84 -18.32 1.62
N TYR A 709 1.05 -18.75 2.59
CA TYR A 709 -0.34 -19.14 2.46
C TYR A 709 -1.19 -18.07 3.14
N LEU A 710 -2.06 -17.45 2.37
CA LEU A 710 -2.98 -16.45 2.88
C LEU A 710 -4.40 -16.91 2.59
N PHE A 711 -5.25 -16.90 3.60
CA PHE A 711 -6.66 -17.21 3.48
C PHE A 711 -7.48 -16.22 4.28
N TRP A 712 -8.54 -15.71 3.68
CA TRP A 712 -9.51 -14.91 4.41
C TRP A 712 -10.89 -15.04 3.78
N SER A 713 -11.92 -14.75 4.56
CA SER A 713 -13.27 -14.70 4.05
C SER A 713 -14.11 -13.65 4.76
N ASN A 714 -15.09 -13.11 4.03
CA ASN A 714 -16.14 -12.25 4.57
C ASN A 714 -17.46 -12.97 4.38
N ILE A 715 -18.10 -13.37 5.47
CA ILE A 715 -19.31 -14.23 5.44
C ILE A 715 -20.42 -13.58 6.26
N SER A 716 -21.52 -13.28 5.60
CA SER A 716 -22.75 -12.86 6.24
C SER A 716 -23.52 -14.09 6.74
N VAL A 717 -23.80 -14.13 8.04
CA VAL A 717 -24.52 -15.23 8.70
C VAL A 717 -25.91 -14.74 9.10
N PRO A 718 -26.94 -15.62 9.12
CA PRO A 718 -28.28 -15.23 9.52
C PRO A 718 -28.33 -14.44 10.84
N ARG A 719 -29.35 -13.60 11.00
CA ARG A 719 -29.57 -12.71 12.16
C ARG A 719 -28.59 -11.53 12.25
N GLY A 720 -27.96 -11.11 11.14
CA GLY A 720 -27.10 -9.93 11.04
C GLY A 720 -25.69 -10.11 11.57
N PHE A 721 -25.21 -11.35 11.69
CA PHE A 721 -23.80 -11.60 11.99
C PHE A 721 -22.94 -11.55 10.73
N THR A 722 -21.70 -11.08 10.91
CA THR A 722 -20.62 -11.16 9.91
C THR A 722 -19.41 -11.82 10.57
N VAL A 723 -18.81 -12.78 9.88
CA VAL A 723 -17.65 -13.54 10.35
C VAL A 723 -16.52 -13.38 9.36
N PHE A 724 -15.34 -12.96 9.84
CA PHE A 724 -14.15 -12.76 9.03
C PHE A 724 -12.97 -13.50 9.65
N PRO A 725 -12.70 -14.76 9.25
CA PRO A 725 -11.47 -15.47 9.58
C PRO A 725 -10.34 -14.99 8.65
N LEU A 726 -9.12 -14.90 9.19
CA LEU A 726 -7.90 -14.55 8.47
C LEU A 726 -6.77 -15.48 8.92
N LEU A 727 -6.15 -16.17 7.97
CA LEU A 727 -4.96 -17.00 8.20
C LEU A 727 -3.79 -16.45 7.39
N ASP A 728 -2.68 -16.13 8.05
CA ASP A 728 -1.37 -15.86 7.44
C ASP A 728 -0.36 -16.90 7.95
N LEU A 729 0.05 -17.80 7.07
CA LEU A 729 1.08 -18.81 7.31
C LEU A 729 2.23 -18.57 6.35
N ARG A 730 3.44 -18.29 6.87
CA ARG A 730 4.58 -17.96 6.01
C ARG A 730 5.91 -18.40 6.59
N THR A 731 6.88 -18.62 5.70
CA THR A 731 8.27 -18.81 6.06
C THR A 731 8.79 -17.58 6.83
N GLY A 732 9.57 -17.80 7.89
CA GLY A 732 10.19 -16.71 8.65
C GLY A 732 11.20 -15.91 7.83
N PHE A 733 11.49 -14.68 8.26
CA PHE A 733 12.48 -13.79 7.67
C PHE A 733 13.90 -14.36 7.81
N PRO A 734 14.83 -13.99 6.92
CA PRO A 734 16.23 -14.45 7.01
C PRO A 734 16.96 -13.82 8.20
N LEU A 735 18.00 -14.50 8.69
CA LEU A 735 18.81 -14.13 9.83
C LEU A 735 20.27 -13.95 9.46
N SER A 736 20.96 -13.06 10.19
CA SER A 736 22.40 -12.89 10.18
C SER A 736 23.00 -13.22 11.55
N THR A 737 24.24 -13.73 11.57
CA THR A 737 25.04 -13.87 12.77
C THR A 737 26.13 -12.79 12.77
N ILE A 738 26.40 -12.20 13.92
CA ILE A 738 27.45 -11.19 14.11
C ILE A 738 28.39 -11.61 15.25
N ASP A 739 29.64 -11.15 15.17
CA ASP A 739 30.61 -11.29 16.25
C ASP A 739 30.51 -10.14 17.28
N GLU A 740 31.37 -10.14 18.26
CA GLU A 740 31.48 -9.11 19.30
C GLU A 740 31.79 -7.73 18.71
N ASN A 741 32.52 -7.65 17.58
CA ASN A 741 32.84 -6.43 16.86
C ASN A 741 31.70 -5.96 15.95
N ARG A 742 30.55 -6.67 15.99
CA ARG A 742 29.40 -6.49 15.10
C ARG A 742 29.71 -6.71 13.61
N ASN A 743 30.76 -7.49 13.30
CA ASN A 743 31.00 -7.96 11.94
C ASN A 743 30.13 -9.18 11.66
N PHE A 744 29.73 -9.34 10.41
CA PHE A 744 28.99 -10.53 10.02
C PHE A 744 29.87 -11.77 10.02
N VAL A 745 29.38 -12.84 10.63
CA VAL A 745 30.00 -14.16 10.63
C VAL A 745 29.31 -15.01 9.58
N GLY A 746 29.98 -15.22 8.46
CA GLY A 746 29.37 -15.82 7.28
C GLY A 746 28.58 -14.83 6.43
N PRO A 747 27.88 -15.29 5.37
CA PRO A 747 27.10 -14.43 4.51
C PRO A 747 25.88 -13.84 5.23
N ARG A 748 25.63 -12.55 5.02
CA ARG A 748 24.48 -11.83 5.60
C ARG A 748 23.17 -12.46 5.17
N ASN A 749 22.18 -12.52 6.08
CA ASN A 749 20.85 -13.06 5.87
C ASN A 749 20.81 -14.52 5.39
N GLN A 750 21.88 -15.30 5.68
CA GLN A 750 22.00 -16.71 5.31
C GLN A 750 22.34 -17.63 6.49
N ALA A 751 22.36 -17.10 7.71
CA ALA A 751 22.60 -17.91 8.93
C ALA A 751 21.40 -18.80 9.31
N GLY A 752 20.25 -18.58 8.68
CA GLY A 752 19.00 -19.29 8.97
C GLY A 752 17.80 -18.37 8.75
N ARG A 753 16.66 -18.78 9.34
CA ARG A 753 15.42 -17.99 9.32
C ARG A 753 14.71 -17.99 10.67
N TYR A 754 13.93 -16.97 10.92
CA TYR A 754 12.94 -16.99 12.00
C TYR A 754 12.05 -18.23 11.89
N PRO A 755 11.48 -18.71 13.01
CA PRO A 755 10.46 -19.75 12.98
C PRO A 755 9.32 -19.39 12.02
N THR A 756 8.64 -20.41 11.52
CA THR A 756 7.46 -20.23 10.67
C THR A 756 6.43 -19.33 11.37
N PHE A 757 6.04 -18.26 10.72
CA PHE A 757 5.01 -17.37 11.21
C PHE A 757 3.62 -17.97 10.95
N LEU A 758 2.77 -17.99 11.96
CA LEU A 758 1.38 -18.40 11.87
C LEU A 758 0.50 -17.46 12.68
N SER A 759 -0.42 -16.78 12.03
CA SER A 759 -1.51 -16.07 12.70
C SER A 759 -2.85 -16.54 12.14
N LEU A 760 -3.72 -16.96 13.02
CA LEU A 760 -5.13 -17.17 12.74
C LEU A 760 -5.90 -16.11 13.51
N ASP A 761 -6.51 -15.17 12.80
CA ASP A 761 -7.24 -14.06 13.36
C ASP A 761 -8.74 -14.22 13.01
N LEU A 762 -9.61 -13.67 13.84
CA LEU A 762 -11.06 -13.77 13.65
C LEU A 762 -11.73 -12.46 14.09
N GLN A 763 -12.59 -11.93 13.23
CA GLN A 763 -13.57 -10.92 13.63
C GLN A 763 -14.97 -11.51 13.51
N VAL A 764 -15.76 -11.32 14.56
CA VAL A 764 -17.20 -11.59 14.56
C VAL A 764 -17.91 -10.32 14.93
N SER A 765 -18.81 -9.85 14.09
CA SER A 765 -19.61 -8.65 14.34
C SER A 765 -21.08 -8.92 14.12
N LYS A 766 -21.92 -8.12 14.77
CA LYS A 766 -23.38 -8.19 14.65
C LYS A 766 -23.94 -6.81 14.40
N ARG A 767 -24.72 -6.68 13.33
CA ARG A 767 -25.50 -5.48 13.05
C ARG A 767 -26.79 -5.52 13.87
N LEU A 768 -27.08 -4.40 14.52
CA LEU A 768 -28.23 -4.20 15.38
C LEU A 768 -28.91 -2.88 14.99
N ARG A 769 -30.16 -2.72 15.41
CA ARG A 769 -30.82 -1.39 15.44
C ARG A 769 -30.93 -0.94 16.89
N LEU A 770 -30.28 0.18 17.21
CA LEU A 770 -30.33 0.81 18.53
C LEU A 770 -30.91 2.21 18.37
N PHE A 771 -31.98 2.55 19.09
CA PHE A 771 -32.64 3.88 19.05
C PHE A 771 -32.94 4.36 17.62
N SER A 772 -33.42 3.45 16.73
CA SER A 772 -33.73 3.69 15.31
C SER A 772 -32.53 3.85 14.37
N HIS A 773 -31.30 3.85 14.88
CA HIS A 773 -30.06 3.94 14.11
C HIS A 773 -29.38 2.58 13.98
N ASN A 774 -28.55 2.45 12.94
CA ASN A 774 -27.78 1.23 12.75
C ASN A 774 -26.57 1.25 13.70
N ALA A 775 -26.32 0.11 14.33
CA ALA A 775 -25.15 -0.13 15.15
C ALA A 775 -24.52 -1.46 14.79
N THR A 776 -23.20 -1.53 14.84
CA THR A 776 -22.45 -2.78 14.69
C THR A 776 -21.59 -2.97 15.94
N ILE A 777 -21.72 -4.11 16.60
CA ILE A 777 -20.87 -4.52 17.70
C ILE A 777 -20.11 -5.77 17.30
N GLY A 778 -18.85 -5.91 17.76
CA GLY A 778 -18.05 -7.06 17.40
C GLY A 778 -16.88 -7.30 18.33
N VAL A 779 -16.25 -8.45 18.12
CA VAL A 779 -15.01 -8.85 18.80
C VAL A 779 -14.00 -9.28 17.74
N LYS A 780 -12.77 -8.81 17.89
CA LYS A 780 -11.60 -9.24 17.14
C LYS A 780 -10.69 -10.07 18.03
N VAL A 781 -10.25 -11.20 17.54
CA VAL A 781 -9.27 -12.07 18.22
C VAL A 781 -8.10 -12.26 17.28
N PHE A 782 -6.92 -11.85 17.73
CA PHE A 782 -5.68 -12.03 16.98
C PHE A 782 -4.89 -13.19 17.53
N ASN A 783 -4.23 -13.94 16.65
CA ASN A 783 -3.43 -15.10 16.99
C ASN A 783 -4.18 -16.09 17.90
N ILE A 784 -5.35 -16.56 17.46
CA ILE A 784 -6.23 -17.47 18.23
C ILE A 784 -5.48 -18.70 18.71
N THR A 785 -4.57 -19.23 17.88
CA THR A 785 -3.75 -20.40 18.19
C THR A 785 -2.71 -20.14 19.27
N ASN A 786 -2.49 -18.87 19.65
CA ASN A 786 -1.42 -18.44 20.53
C ASN A 786 -0.03 -18.95 20.10
N HIS A 787 0.18 -19.01 18.76
CA HIS A 787 1.43 -19.44 18.18
C HIS A 787 2.56 -18.49 18.54
N PHE A 788 3.76 -19.02 18.80
CA PHE A 788 4.94 -18.24 19.12
C PHE A 788 5.52 -17.62 17.83
N ASN A 789 5.29 -16.33 17.62
CA ASN A 789 5.76 -15.53 16.50
C ASN A 789 6.81 -14.51 16.99
N PRO A 790 8.08 -14.90 17.16
CA PRO A 790 9.10 -14.00 17.68
C PRO A 790 9.41 -12.88 16.69
N ARG A 791 9.77 -11.73 17.26
CA ARG A 791 10.17 -10.54 16.51
C ARG A 791 11.64 -10.22 16.64
N ASP A 792 12.27 -10.66 17.74
CA ASP A 792 13.66 -10.36 18.08
C ASP A 792 14.49 -11.65 18.09
N TYR A 793 15.67 -11.57 17.49
CA TYR A 793 16.64 -12.65 17.40
C TYR A 793 18.00 -12.21 17.95
N GLN A 794 18.58 -12.97 18.89
CA GLN A 794 19.91 -12.72 19.39
C GLN A 794 20.96 -13.34 18.46
N GLY A 795 21.49 -12.52 17.55
CA GLY A 795 22.45 -12.95 16.54
C GLY A 795 23.92 -12.73 16.90
N ASN A 796 24.26 -12.17 18.09
CA ASN A 796 25.63 -11.92 18.50
C ASN A 796 26.23 -13.16 19.18
N LEU A 797 27.34 -13.70 18.62
CA LEU A 797 28.02 -14.90 19.12
C LEU A 797 28.59 -14.72 20.53
N ALA A 798 28.93 -13.52 20.95
CA ALA A 798 29.45 -13.22 22.27
C ALA A 798 28.33 -13.11 23.34
N SER A 799 27.07 -13.13 22.95
CA SER A 799 25.96 -13.13 23.89
C SER A 799 25.74 -14.49 24.51
N ALA A 800 25.46 -14.49 25.80
CA ALA A 800 25.09 -15.72 26.52
C ALA A 800 23.75 -16.32 26.01
N ASN A 801 22.92 -15.50 25.35
CA ASN A 801 21.63 -15.88 24.81
C ASN A 801 21.65 -16.07 23.27
N TYR A 802 22.84 -16.25 22.67
CA TYR A 802 22.98 -16.46 21.23
C TYR A 802 22.00 -17.53 20.69
N GLY A 803 21.37 -17.22 19.56
CA GLY A 803 20.37 -18.09 18.94
C GLY A 803 18.96 -17.97 19.53
N GLY A 804 18.78 -17.21 20.60
CA GLY A 804 17.49 -17.00 21.27
C GLY A 804 16.51 -16.14 20.46
N PHE A 805 15.24 -16.54 20.49
CA PHE A 805 14.13 -15.80 19.91
C PHE A 805 13.23 -15.24 21.00
N ASN A 806 12.89 -13.95 20.91
CA ASN A 806 12.17 -13.23 21.93
C ASN A 806 11.02 -12.40 21.34
N ASN A 807 10.24 -11.72 22.20
CA ASN A 807 9.25 -10.72 21.87
C ASN A 807 8.13 -11.23 20.95
N SER A 808 7.47 -12.31 21.34
CA SER A 808 6.27 -12.81 20.66
C SER A 808 5.00 -12.23 21.27
N VAL A 809 4.13 -11.69 20.42
CA VAL A 809 2.78 -11.25 20.84
C VAL A 809 1.86 -12.45 20.82
N GLY A 810 1.36 -12.83 21.98
CA GLY A 810 0.37 -13.88 22.14
C GLY A 810 -1.02 -13.47 21.67
N ARG A 811 -2.02 -14.30 21.99
CA ARG A 811 -3.43 -14.03 21.67
C ARG A 811 -3.89 -12.72 22.30
N THR A 812 -4.55 -11.88 21.47
CA THR A 812 -5.12 -10.61 21.92
C THR A 812 -6.58 -10.48 21.49
N PHE A 813 -7.37 -9.72 22.28
CA PHE A 813 -8.78 -9.46 22.03
C PHE A 813 -8.99 -7.97 21.92
N ARG A 814 -9.87 -7.54 20.98
CA ARG A 814 -10.32 -6.15 20.84
C ARG A 814 -11.83 -6.10 20.60
N GLY A 815 -12.50 -5.08 21.15
CA GLY A 815 -13.87 -4.75 20.80
C GLY A 815 -13.96 -4.06 19.45
N LYS A 816 -15.16 -3.96 18.90
CA LYS A 816 -15.52 -3.14 17.75
C LYS A 816 -16.91 -2.57 17.99
N TRP A 817 -17.03 -1.26 17.79
CA TRP A 817 -18.29 -0.52 17.93
C TRP A 817 -18.42 0.47 16.78
N VAL A 818 -19.52 0.43 16.07
CA VAL A 818 -19.86 1.36 14.99
C VAL A 818 -21.29 1.84 15.19
N PHE A 819 -21.51 3.14 15.13
CA PHE A 819 -22.82 3.76 15.13
C PHE A 819 -22.99 4.61 13.88
N GLU A 820 -24.10 4.42 13.16
CA GLU A 820 -24.45 5.13 11.91
C GLU A 820 -25.76 5.90 12.12
N PHE A 821 -25.70 7.26 11.91
CA PHE A 821 -26.79 8.19 12.09
C PHE A 821 -27.22 8.84 10.77
#